data_822e3d218a1e71dc4cfc21fc3c6afd89
#
_entry.id   822e3d218a1e71dc4cfc21fc3c6afd89
#
_cell.length_a   1.000
_cell.length_b   1.000
_cell.length_c   1.000
_cell.angle_alpha   90.00
_cell.angle_beta   90.00
_cell.angle_gamma   90.00
#
_symmetry.space_group_name_H-M   'P 1'
#
loop_
_entity.id
_entity.type
_entity.pdbx_description
1 polymer ?
#
loop_
_entity_poly.entity_id
_entity_poly.type
_entity_poly.pdbx_seq_one_letter_code
_entity_poly.pdbx_strand_id
1 'polypeptide(L)'
;MSEVRLSPSPSAHPPYALHPLVRAGLLASLLGAGLPVWAQNAPGNVTDLGRVEIRSNRDNDTEQRRESTASKIVIGREDIDKQGDATIGEVLKRLPGITLGGPPGRGGAIRMRGLGNGYTQILLDGERMPPGFSIDQLTPEQVERIEILRAPTAETGARAIAGTINIVLREGRRGTPDDLKLTGTNEHGVTSTQLNWVRNLQTEAFNGSFTLSAMDQYRPEEVSTRTQSSDFADRVRELTSLGHRRALNANARLQWRGEQGRSLLLMPFVVISEYDKLGQVQVRSAAGMADAAQNQSHSRFSMARLNGQWGQRLSADDRLELRFGAGQSNYDYRLDQTGASEVRSDTGRALLRNGFETQNFVDNSANLTGKWTRVLETGHQIVTGLEFEEVRRDEQGNAALADEGGNLQARTRRWALYTQDEFKINPRWSAYGGLRYESLLTEGTVDGALKRNDSGVWTPLVHAVFKPDPQKRDQVRMSLTRSYKTPSLYQLVARYVPSLGDNTWTQPDRTGNPDLKPELATGIDLAFERYLEQGGVLSANVFSRNIRNLIRYTTTFNGSRYVASPTNVGDALTQGIELEAKFRLNQWIAEAWPIDVPSNVSFFRSDVKDVPGPNNRLDQQPPSTGNIGGDYRLRSLPLTVGGNFNWNPAYDTRRTENQWAYQGAKRVLDVYGLWRVSPSAGLRLTVSNLTPLNYVTGSSFVSGTQYESATSTARNWQSVQLRLELRI
;
A
#
# COMPACT_ATOMS: atom_id res chain seq x y z
N MET A 1 -26.14 -44.13 0.69
CA MET A 1 -25.05 -44.79 1.41
C MET A 1 -24.19 -45.49 0.38
N SER A 2 -23.10 -44.91 -0.01
CA SER A 2 -21.88 -45.54 -0.56
C SER A 2 -20.83 -44.44 -0.66
N GLU A 3 -19.82 -44.55 0.19
CA GLU A 3 -18.63 -43.68 0.18
C GLU A 3 -17.81 -43.94 -1.07
N VAL A 4 -17.58 -42.93 -1.88
CA VAL A 4 -16.59 -42.98 -2.95
C VAL A 4 -15.31 -42.32 -2.42
N ARG A 5 -14.34 -43.18 -2.04
CA ARG A 5 -12.96 -42.80 -1.79
C ARG A 5 -12.29 -42.50 -3.12
N LEU A 6 -11.89 -41.26 -3.34
CA LEU A 6 -11.00 -40.87 -4.43
C LEU A 6 -9.55 -41.00 -3.94
N SER A 7 -8.81 -41.93 -4.52
CA SER A 7 -7.35 -42.01 -4.39
C SER A 7 -6.69 -41.00 -5.39
N PRO A 8 -5.66 -40.24 -4.99
CA PRO A 8 -4.92 -39.39 -5.93
C PRO A 8 -3.91 -40.23 -6.71
N SER A 9 -3.97 -40.17 -8.04
CA SER A 9 -2.89 -40.63 -8.89
C SER A 9 -1.80 -39.57 -8.98
N PRO A 10 -0.51 -39.89 -8.84
CA PRO A 10 0.59 -38.93 -8.95
C PRO A 10 0.95 -38.72 -10.42
N SER A 11 0.64 -37.57 -10.98
CA SER A 11 1.28 -37.10 -12.21
C SER A 11 2.64 -36.51 -11.86
N ALA A 12 3.70 -37.19 -12.19
CA ALA A 12 5.08 -36.74 -12.06
C ALA A 12 5.34 -35.59 -13.06
N HIS A 13 5.56 -34.39 -12.52
CA HIS A 13 6.13 -33.28 -13.26
C HIS A 13 7.66 -33.33 -13.18
N PRO A 14 8.41 -33.02 -14.26
CA PRO A 14 9.87 -33.00 -14.24
C PRO A 14 10.40 -31.85 -13.36
N PRO A 15 11.58 -31.99 -12.74
CA PRO A 15 12.14 -30.94 -11.87
C PRO A 15 12.51 -29.73 -12.72
N TYR A 16 11.92 -28.58 -12.40
CA TYR A 16 12.17 -27.31 -13.06
C TYR A 16 13.60 -26.83 -12.78
N ALA A 17 14.35 -26.57 -13.85
CA ALA A 17 15.67 -25.92 -13.78
C ALA A 17 15.49 -24.45 -13.38
N LEU A 18 16.27 -23.99 -12.39
CA LEU A 18 16.33 -22.57 -12.00
C LEU A 18 16.75 -21.70 -13.19
N HIS A 19 16.01 -20.62 -13.43
CA HIS A 19 16.27 -19.65 -14.48
C HIS A 19 17.67 -19.03 -14.32
N PRO A 20 18.42 -18.74 -15.43
CA PRO A 20 19.80 -18.24 -15.38
C PRO A 20 20.02 -16.97 -14.56
N LEU A 21 19.00 -16.11 -14.39
CA LEU A 21 19.06 -14.91 -13.55
C LEU A 21 19.13 -15.21 -12.04
N VAL A 22 18.58 -16.34 -11.57
CA VAL A 22 18.70 -16.78 -10.17
C VAL A 22 20.12 -17.31 -9.90
N ARG A 23 20.75 -17.91 -10.91
CA ARG A 23 22.16 -18.33 -10.81
C ARG A 23 23.14 -17.15 -10.76
N ALA A 24 22.84 -16.05 -11.48
CA ALA A 24 23.65 -14.83 -11.43
C ALA A 24 23.53 -14.09 -10.08
N GLY A 25 22.36 -14.07 -9.46
CA GLY A 25 22.16 -13.46 -8.13
C GLY A 25 22.84 -14.21 -6.99
N LEU A 26 22.88 -15.54 -7.05
CA LEU A 26 23.59 -16.38 -6.06
C LEU A 26 25.11 -16.35 -6.22
N LEU A 27 25.63 -16.17 -7.44
CA LEU A 27 27.07 -16.05 -7.69
C LEU A 27 27.63 -14.67 -7.31
N ALA A 28 26.84 -13.61 -7.35
CA ALA A 28 27.26 -12.27 -6.91
C ALA A 28 27.40 -12.16 -5.38
N SER A 29 26.76 -13.03 -4.60
CA SER A 29 26.86 -13.04 -3.14
C SER A 29 28.09 -13.82 -2.60
N LEU A 30 28.80 -14.57 -3.44
CA LEU A 30 30.00 -15.37 -3.07
C LEU A 30 31.33 -14.71 -3.42
N LEU A 31 31.38 -13.58 -4.13
CA LEU A 31 32.59 -12.90 -4.57
C LEU A 31 33.06 -11.75 -3.65
N GLY A 32 32.56 -11.66 -2.45
CA GLY A 32 32.89 -10.64 -1.44
C GLY A 32 34.07 -10.97 -0.53
N ALA A 33 35.07 -11.76 -0.96
CA ALA A 33 36.26 -12.02 -0.16
C ALA A 33 37.52 -11.50 -0.87
N GLY A 34 38.10 -10.41 -0.34
CA GLY A 34 39.49 -10.06 -0.48
C GLY A 34 39.88 -8.91 -1.41
N LEU A 35 39.83 -7.69 -0.88
CA LEU A 35 40.69 -6.59 -1.35
C LEU A 35 41.47 -6.03 -0.16
N PRO A 36 42.80 -5.81 -0.29
CA PRO A 36 43.62 -5.32 0.81
C PRO A 36 43.39 -3.84 1.09
N VAL A 37 43.19 -3.51 2.36
CA VAL A 37 43.10 -2.16 2.88
C VAL A 37 44.49 -1.57 3.08
N TRP A 38 44.78 -0.44 2.46
CA TRP A 38 45.93 0.39 2.82
C TRP A 38 45.47 1.44 3.85
N ALA A 39 45.95 1.28 5.05
CA ALA A 39 45.74 2.25 6.14
C ALA A 39 46.89 3.26 6.16
N GLN A 40 46.57 4.56 6.14
CA GLN A 40 47.50 5.61 6.58
C GLN A 40 46.81 6.48 7.62
N ASN A 41 47.40 6.57 8.81
CA ASN A 41 47.02 7.42 9.93
C ASN A 41 47.50 8.87 9.74
N ALA A 42 46.63 9.84 9.99
CA ALA A 42 47.04 11.17 10.46
C ALA A 42 45.94 11.77 11.37
N PRO A 43 46.29 12.33 12.53
CA PRO A 43 45.34 12.91 13.48
C PRO A 43 45.06 14.37 13.11
N GLY A 44 43.82 14.68 12.82
CA GLY A 44 43.33 16.07 12.65
C GLY A 44 42.16 16.35 13.57
N ASN A 45 42.28 17.39 14.36
CA ASN A 45 41.26 17.89 15.29
C ASN A 45 39.91 18.09 14.59
N VAL A 46 38.93 17.32 15.01
CA VAL A 46 37.52 17.46 14.56
C VAL A 46 36.79 18.31 15.61
N THR A 47 36.38 19.50 15.22
CA THR A 47 35.47 20.33 15.99
C THR A 47 34.12 19.62 16.10
N ASP A 48 33.71 19.31 17.29
CA ASP A 48 32.50 18.53 17.65
C ASP A 48 31.26 19.33 17.29
N LEU A 49 30.63 19.00 16.13
CA LEU A 49 29.31 19.49 15.80
C LEU A 49 28.27 18.56 16.43
N GLY A 50 27.84 18.93 17.65
CA GLY A 50 26.61 18.47 18.27
C GLY A 50 26.40 16.96 18.32
N ARG A 51 26.90 16.36 19.40
CA ARG A 51 26.55 14.98 19.79
C ARG A 51 25.05 14.86 19.88
N VAL A 52 24.41 14.23 18.86
CA VAL A 52 23.02 13.82 18.99
C VAL A 52 22.99 12.68 20.01
N GLU A 53 22.65 13.00 21.24
CA GLU A 53 22.32 12.01 22.26
C GLU A 53 21.17 11.16 21.72
N ILE A 54 21.38 9.85 21.62
CA ILE A 54 20.35 8.87 21.32
C ILE A 54 19.46 8.78 22.55
N ARG A 55 18.48 9.68 22.64
CA ARG A 55 17.32 9.51 23.51
C ARG A 55 16.48 8.38 22.95
N SER A 56 15.61 7.77 23.75
CA SER A 56 14.83 6.57 23.36
C SER A 56 14.23 6.74 21.96
N ASN A 57 14.14 5.67 21.15
CA ASN A 57 13.65 5.72 19.77
C ASN A 57 12.30 6.48 19.63
N ARG A 58 11.43 6.39 20.63
CA ARG A 58 10.13 7.09 20.65
C ARG A 58 10.26 8.61 20.70
N ASP A 59 11.21 9.13 21.46
CA ASP A 59 11.41 10.58 21.56
C ASP A 59 11.94 11.13 20.23
N ASN A 60 12.75 10.31 19.50
CA ASN A 60 13.27 10.70 18.20
C ASN A 60 12.15 10.77 17.13
N ASP A 61 11.22 9.80 17.08
CA ASP A 61 10.12 9.79 16.10
C ASP A 61 9.15 10.96 16.33
N THR A 62 8.85 11.25 17.60
CA THR A 62 8.00 12.38 18.00
C THR A 62 8.66 13.72 17.67
N GLU A 63 9.98 13.87 17.89
CA GLU A 63 10.73 15.08 17.54
C GLU A 63 10.84 15.25 16.03
N GLN A 64 11.09 14.19 15.25
CA GLN A 64 11.07 14.26 13.80
C GLN A 64 9.72 14.74 13.26
N ARG A 65 8.61 14.28 13.85
CA ARG A 65 7.26 14.78 13.54
C ARG A 65 7.14 16.26 13.90
N ARG A 66 7.61 16.67 15.08
CA ARG A 66 7.51 18.04 15.59
C ARG A 66 8.35 19.04 14.78
N GLU A 67 9.52 18.64 14.34
CA GLU A 67 10.45 19.51 13.60
C GLU A 67 10.09 19.72 12.13
N SER A 68 9.38 18.78 11.51
CA SER A 68 8.98 18.88 10.11
C SER A 68 8.02 20.04 9.88
N THR A 69 8.25 20.92 8.89
CA THR A 69 7.31 21.99 8.52
C THR A 69 6.10 21.46 7.79
N ALA A 70 6.25 20.46 6.91
CA ALA A 70 5.14 19.72 6.33
C ALA A 70 4.48 18.78 7.36
N SER A 71 3.16 18.60 7.28
CA SER A 71 2.44 17.70 8.20
C SER A 71 2.84 16.25 7.97
N LYS A 72 3.56 15.67 8.96
CA LYS A 72 4.14 14.32 8.89
C LYS A 72 3.82 13.54 10.17
N ILE A 73 3.49 12.25 10.04
CA ILE A 73 3.46 11.28 11.14
C ILE A 73 4.62 10.31 10.94
N VAL A 74 5.34 9.98 12.01
CA VAL A 74 6.40 8.98 12.00
C VAL A 74 6.04 7.85 12.95
N ILE A 75 6.08 6.62 12.45
CA ILE A 75 5.85 5.39 13.21
C ILE A 75 7.18 4.64 13.21
N GLY A 76 7.86 4.62 14.32
CA GLY A 76 9.16 3.97 14.44
C GLY A 76 9.07 2.47 14.70
N ARG A 77 10.23 1.85 14.74
CA ARG A 77 10.40 0.40 14.90
C ARG A 77 9.65 -0.16 16.12
N GLU A 78 9.73 0.54 17.24
CA GLU A 78 9.11 0.11 18.48
C GLU A 78 7.58 -0.02 18.38
N ASP A 79 6.94 0.95 17.72
CA ASP A 79 5.49 0.93 17.51
C ASP A 79 5.06 -0.13 16.47
N ILE A 80 5.92 -0.40 15.47
CA ILE A 80 5.70 -1.47 14.48
C ILE A 80 5.75 -2.85 15.16
N ASP A 81 6.70 -3.07 16.07
CA ASP A 81 6.91 -4.38 16.72
C ASP A 81 5.87 -4.70 17.83
N LYS A 82 5.19 -3.69 18.37
CA LYS A 82 4.34 -3.85 19.56
C LYS A 82 3.31 -4.96 19.44
N GLN A 83 2.54 -4.97 18.37
CA GLN A 83 1.36 -5.85 18.27
C GLN A 83 1.62 -7.15 17.50
N GLY A 84 2.79 -7.27 16.87
CA GLY A 84 3.17 -8.49 16.16
C GLY A 84 2.34 -8.77 14.91
N ASP A 85 2.01 -7.72 14.17
CA ASP A 85 1.26 -7.83 12.92
C ASP A 85 1.93 -8.76 11.91
N ALA A 86 1.12 -9.37 11.07
CA ALA A 86 1.61 -10.24 10.02
C ALA A 86 2.04 -9.46 8.77
N THR A 87 1.41 -8.30 8.51
CA THR A 87 1.67 -7.48 7.32
C THR A 87 1.78 -6.00 7.65
N ILE A 88 2.41 -5.22 6.76
CA ILE A 88 2.47 -3.76 6.88
C ILE A 88 1.07 -3.12 6.80
N GLY A 89 0.16 -3.70 6.01
CA GLY A 89 -1.22 -3.24 5.96
C GLY A 89 -1.90 -3.23 7.34
N GLU A 90 -1.68 -4.28 8.14
CA GLU A 90 -2.23 -4.38 9.48
C GLU A 90 -1.66 -3.31 10.44
N VAL A 91 -0.38 -2.97 10.30
CA VAL A 91 0.22 -1.84 11.03
C VAL A 91 -0.46 -0.53 10.64
N LEU A 92 -0.63 -0.30 9.34
CA LEU A 92 -1.17 0.95 8.80
C LEU A 92 -2.65 1.18 9.13
N LYS A 93 -3.49 0.11 9.22
CA LYS A 93 -4.93 0.26 9.52
C LYS A 93 -5.24 0.94 10.86
N ARG A 94 -4.26 0.98 11.78
CA ARG A 94 -4.38 1.59 13.10
C ARG A 94 -4.08 3.08 13.13
N LEU A 95 -3.67 3.64 11.99
CA LEU A 95 -3.23 5.03 11.90
C LEU A 95 -4.39 5.96 11.50
N PRO A 96 -4.34 7.24 11.95
CA PRO A 96 -5.42 8.19 11.66
C PRO A 96 -5.70 8.33 10.16
N GLY A 97 -6.97 8.22 9.80
CA GLY A 97 -7.42 8.40 8.42
C GLY A 97 -7.01 7.30 7.44
N ILE A 98 -6.43 6.18 7.92
CA ILE A 98 -6.04 5.06 7.06
C ILE A 98 -7.05 3.91 7.15
N THR A 99 -7.38 3.35 5.99
CA THR A 99 -8.25 2.17 5.85
C THR A 99 -7.65 1.19 4.86
N LEU A 100 -8.01 -0.09 5.02
CA LEU A 100 -7.68 -1.15 4.05
C LEU A 100 -8.92 -1.52 3.22
N GLY A 101 -8.71 -1.71 1.93
CA GLY A 101 -9.71 -2.29 1.04
C GLY A 101 -9.96 -3.78 1.32
N GLY A 102 -11.06 -4.32 0.79
CA GLY A 102 -11.35 -5.75 0.90
C GLY A 102 -11.72 -6.25 2.31
N PRO A 103 -11.88 -7.56 2.49
CA PRO A 103 -12.17 -8.19 3.77
C PRO A 103 -11.03 -8.03 4.77
N PRO A 104 -11.30 -7.95 6.09
CA PRO A 104 -10.28 -7.94 7.13
C PRO A 104 -9.32 -9.14 7.02
N GLY A 105 -8.03 -8.93 7.30
CA GLY A 105 -7.01 -9.99 7.28
C GLY A 105 -6.60 -10.48 5.88
N ARG A 106 -7.20 -9.96 4.81
CA ARG A 106 -6.95 -10.42 3.42
C ARG A 106 -5.97 -9.54 2.64
N GLY A 107 -5.39 -8.54 3.28
CA GLY A 107 -4.66 -7.49 2.60
C GLY A 107 -5.61 -6.55 1.87
N GLY A 108 -5.08 -5.71 1.02
CA GLY A 108 -5.88 -4.81 0.19
C GLY A 108 -5.26 -3.45 0.02
N ALA A 109 -5.84 -2.65 -0.89
CA ALA A 109 -5.34 -1.33 -1.17
C ALA A 109 -5.41 -0.43 0.06
N ILE A 110 -4.27 0.20 0.39
CA ILE A 110 -4.17 1.17 1.46
C ILE A 110 -4.79 2.48 0.97
N ARG A 111 -5.64 3.05 1.79
CA ARG A 111 -6.38 4.27 1.50
C ARG A 111 -6.20 5.27 2.61
N MET A 112 -5.74 6.46 2.27
CA MET A 112 -5.73 7.59 3.18
C MET A 112 -7.01 8.41 3.00
N ARG A 113 -7.56 8.94 4.11
CA ARG A 113 -8.76 9.77 4.10
C ARG A 113 -9.97 9.10 3.44
N GLY A 114 -9.96 7.76 3.46
CA GLY A 114 -10.98 6.94 2.82
C GLY A 114 -11.02 7.03 1.29
N LEU A 115 -10.11 7.77 0.64
CA LEU A 115 -10.08 7.90 -0.81
C LEU A 115 -9.62 6.61 -1.48
N GLY A 116 -10.25 6.26 -2.61
CA GLY A 116 -10.05 5.00 -3.32
C GLY A 116 -8.65 4.79 -3.90
N ASN A 117 -8.51 3.82 -4.77
CA ASN A 117 -7.23 3.45 -5.35
C ASN A 117 -6.58 4.59 -6.16
N GLY A 118 -5.26 4.74 -6.03
CA GLY A 118 -4.47 5.75 -6.74
C GLY A 118 -4.46 7.14 -6.10
N TYR A 119 -5.23 7.37 -5.02
CA TYR A 119 -5.19 8.63 -4.28
C TYR A 119 -4.11 8.68 -3.20
N THR A 120 -3.58 7.54 -2.78
CA THR A 120 -2.46 7.40 -1.84
C THR A 120 -1.21 6.98 -2.59
N GLN A 121 -0.13 7.73 -2.43
CA GLN A 121 1.18 7.34 -2.94
C GLN A 121 1.90 6.47 -1.91
N ILE A 122 2.51 5.38 -2.37
CA ILE A 122 3.36 4.53 -1.53
C ILE A 122 4.77 4.57 -2.08
N LEU A 123 5.72 4.87 -1.20
CA LEU A 123 7.15 4.92 -1.48
C LEU A 123 7.86 3.86 -0.64
N LEU A 124 8.95 3.33 -1.16
CA LEU A 124 9.91 2.49 -0.46
C LEU A 124 11.28 3.18 -0.47
N ASP A 125 11.79 3.56 0.71
CA ASP A 125 13.00 4.39 0.86
C ASP A 125 12.97 5.69 0.02
N GLY A 126 11.80 6.31 -0.10
CA GLY A 126 11.59 7.54 -0.87
C GLY A 126 11.39 7.32 -2.37
N GLU A 127 11.50 6.08 -2.86
CA GLU A 127 11.33 5.72 -4.25
C GLU A 127 9.97 5.06 -4.49
N ARG A 128 9.43 5.23 -5.70
CA ARG A 128 8.14 4.63 -6.06
C ARG A 128 8.24 3.13 -6.17
N MET A 129 7.20 2.48 -5.71
CA MET A 129 7.03 1.04 -5.93
C MET A 129 6.78 0.78 -7.42
N PRO A 130 7.46 -0.21 -8.01
CA PRO A 130 7.22 -0.60 -9.39
C PRO A 130 5.80 -1.19 -9.56
N PRO A 131 5.23 -1.14 -10.78
CA PRO A 131 3.96 -1.78 -11.07
C PRO A 131 3.95 -3.26 -10.68
N GLY A 132 2.80 -3.76 -10.21
CA GLY A 132 2.65 -5.16 -9.77
C GLY A 132 3.15 -5.46 -8.35
N PHE A 133 3.90 -4.58 -7.72
CA PHE A 133 4.30 -4.76 -6.32
C PHE A 133 3.12 -4.45 -5.37
N SER A 134 2.86 -5.36 -4.45
CA SER A 134 1.91 -5.15 -3.35
C SER A 134 2.65 -4.94 -2.03
N ILE A 135 2.16 -4.02 -1.20
CA ILE A 135 2.71 -3.79 0.14
C ILE A 135 2.62 -5.03 1.04
N ASP A 136 1.68 -5.94 0.74
CA ASP A 136 1.54 -7.23 1.44
C ASP A 136 2.71 -8.19 1.17
N GLN A 137 3.61 -7.82 0.25
CA GLN A 137 4.87 -8.55 0.02
C GLN A 137 5.96 -8.15 1.03
N LEU A 138 5.79 -7.00 1.72
CA LEU A 138 6.67 -6.57 2.80
C LEU A 138 6.19 -7.08 4.14
N THR A 139 7.13 -7.59 4.94
CA THR A 139 6.85 -7.93 6.34
C THR A 139 7.22 -6.77 7.26
N PRO A 140 6.57 -6.63 8.43
CA PRO A 140 6.93 -5.60 9.40
C PRO A 140 8.40 -5.64 9.81
N GLU A 141 9.03 -6.81 9.79
CA GLU A 141 10.43 -7.02 10.14
C GLU A 141 11.41 -6.33 9.19
N GLN A 142 11.02 -6.13 7.92
CA GLN A 142 11.83 -5.45 6.92
C GLN A 142 11.85 -3.93 7.08
N VAL A 143 10.94 -3.38 7.90
CA VAL A 143 10.68 -1.93 7.99
C VAL A 143 11.31 -1.33 9.25
N GLU A 144 12.05 -0.25 9.10
CA GLU A 144 12.60 0.55 10.19
C GLU A 144 11.59 1.55 10.73
N ARG A 145 10.93 2.28 9.82
CA ARG A 145 9.88 3.25 10.14
C ARG A 145 8.93 3.47 8.98
N ILE A 146 7.75 3.98 9.28
CA ILE A 146 6.77 4.41 8.30
C ILE A 146 6.54 5.91 8.48
N GLU A 147 6.62 6.66 7.40
CA GLU A 147 6.42 8.10 7.37
C GLU A 147 5.14 8.41 6.57
N ILE A 148 4.20 9.11 7.17
CA ILE A 148 2.93 9.49 6.54
C ILE A 148 2.93 10.99 6.35
N LEU A 149 3.00 11.43 5.10
CA LEU A 149 2.92 12.84 4.74
C LEU A 149 1.46 13.15 4.36
N ARG A 150 0.79 13.93 5.19
CA ARG A 150 -0.58 14.41 4.96
C ARG A 150 -0.64 15.53 3.94
N ALA A 151 0.46 16.27 3.78
CA ALA A 151 0.64 17.32 2.78
C ALA A 151 1.95 17.06 2.01
N PRO A 152 1.95 17.13 0.67
CA PRO A 152 3.14 16.89 -0.14
C PRO A 152 4.16 18.03 -0.01
N THR A 153 5.43 17.72 -0.29
CA THR A 153 6.50 18.71 -0.51
C THR A 153 6.94 18.66 -1.97
N ALA A 154 7.67 19.67 -2.43
CA ALA A 154 8.16 19.67 -3.81
C ALA A 154 9.14 18.51 -4.07
N GLU A 155 9.93 18.12 -3.06
CA GLU A 155 10.84 16.98 -3.10
C GLU A 155 10.09 15.62 -3.14
N THR A 156 9.06 15.42 -2.32
CA THR A 156 8.31 14.14 -2.28
C THR A 156 7.36 13.97 -3.47
N GLY A 157 7.09 15.06 -4.17
CA GLY A 157 6.12 15.10 -5.27
C GLY A 157 4.68 15.18 -4.78
N ALA A 158 3.78 15.64 -5.65
CA ALA A 158 2.38 15.92 -5.33
C ALA A 158 1.40 14.99 -6.06
N ARG A 159 1.83 13.78 -6.46
CA ARG A 159 1.03 12.79 -7.23
C ARG A 159 -0.03 12.06 -6.40
N ALA A 160 -0.26 12.48 -5.18
CA ALA A 160 -1.25 11.86 -4.29
C ALA A 160 -2.14 12.93 -3.66
N ILE A 161 -3.42 12.87 -3.96
CA ILE A 161 -4.42 13.81 -3.42
C ILE A 161 -4.69 13.55 -1.93
N ALA A 162 -4.66 12.28 -1.52
CA ALA A 162 -4.89 11.90 -0.13
C ALA A 162 -3.66 12.07 0.77
N GLY A 163 -2.46 11.81 0.23
CA GLY A 163 -1.19 11.85 0.95
C GLY A 163 -0.22 10.76 0.51
N THR A 164 0.97 10.77 1.11
CA THR A 164 2.06 9.84 0.78
C THR A 164 2.44 9.02 1.99
N ILE A 165 2.65 7.72 1.82
CA ILE A 165 3.19 6.78 2.80
C ILE A 165 4.57 6.36 2.32
N ASN A 166 5.62 6.71 3.05
CA ASN A 166 6.99 6.27 2.78
C ASN A 166 7.39 5.19 3.78
N ILE A 167 7.73 4.03 3.28
CA ILE A 167 8.20 2.89 4.06
C ILE A 167 9.71 2.88 3.97
N VAL A 168 10.38 3.03 5.11
CA VAL A 168 11.84 3.00 5.19
C VAL A 168 12.28 1.63 5.66
N LEU A 169 13.11 0.96 4.85
CA LEU A 169 13.63 -0.37 5.16
C LEU A 169 14.65 -0.32 6.31
N ARG A 170 14.82 -1.49 6.95
CA ARG A 170 15.72 -1.71 8.10
C ARG A 170 17.10 -1.10 7.87
N GLU A 171 17.55 -0.32 8.83
CA GLU A 171 18.90 0.24 8.88
C GLU A 171 19.78 -0.63 9.80
N GLY A 172 20.99 -0.97 9.35
CA GLY A 172 21.96 -1.64 10.21
C GLY A 172 22.37 -0.73 11.36
N ARG A 173 22.35 -1.23 12.60
CA ARG A 173 22.73 -0.48 13.81
C ARG A 173 23.84 -1.17 14.55
N ARG A 174 24.81 -0.40 15.06
CA ARG A 174 25.95 -0.91 15.79
C ARG A 174 25.53 -1.59 17.10
N GLY A 175 26.05 -2.80 17.33
CA GLY A 175 25.76 -3.56 18.56
C GLY A 175 24.33 -4.08 18.66
N THR A 176 23.58 -4.09 17.55
CA THR A 176 22.26 -4.69 17.51
C THR A 176 22.39 -6.18 17.12
N PRO A 177 21.89 -7.13 17.94
CA PRO A 177 21.89 -8.54 17.58
C PRO A 177 21.04 -8.82 16.33
N ASP A 178 21.29 -9.95 15.70
CA ASP A 178 20.44 -10.43 14.60
C ASP A 178 19.05 -10.81 15.17
N ASP A 179 18.01 -10.57 14.38
CA ASP A 179 16.62 -10.94 14.74
C ASP A 179 16.19 -12.16 13.91
N LEU A 180 15.71 -13.20 14.57
CA LEU A 180 15.08 -14.36 13.93
C LEU A 180 13.67 -14.53 14.50
N LYS A 181 12.66 -14.55 13.62
CA LYS A 181 11.25 -14.74 14.00
C LYS A 181 10.65 -15.92 13.23
N LEU A 182 10.05 -16.84 13.96
CA LEU A 182 9.30 -17.99 13.44
C LEU A 182 7.84 -17.81 13.81
N THR A 183 6.95 -17.89 12.84
CA THR A 183 5.52 -17.64 13.03
C THR A 183 4.70 -18.79 12.47
N GLY A 184 3.78 -19.33 13.25
CA GLY A 184 2.71 -20.22 12.83
C GLY A 184 1.36 -19.53 13.01
N THR A 185 0.50 -19.54 12.00
CA THR A 185 -0.85 -18.95 12.05
C THR A 185 -1.88 -19.96 11.62
N ASN A 186 -2.90 -20.19 12.45
CA ASN A 186 -4.04 -21.04 12.09
C ASN A 186 -5.27 -20.14 11.83
N GLU A 187 -5.91 -20.33 10.67
CA GLU A 187 -7.17 -19.71 10.30
C GLU A 187 -8.09 -20.76 9.69
N HIS A 188 -9.29 -20.92 10.21
CA HIS A 188 -10.29 -21.88 9.69
C HIS A 188 -9.74 -23.28 9.44
N GLY A 189 -8.93 -23.78 10.38
CA GLY A 189 -8.38 -25.15 10.34
C GLY A 189 -7.13 -25.33 9.46
N VAL A 190 -6.70 -24.30 8.71
CA VAL A 190 -5.47 -24.35 7.91
C VAL A 190 -4.34 -23.58 8.58
N THR A 191 -3.11 -24.12 8.50
CA THR A 191 -1.94 -23.53 9.15
C THR A 191 -0.98 -22.97 8.13
N SER A 192 -0.59 -21.72 8.33
CA SER A 192 0.41 -20.98 7.58
C SER A 192 1.68 -20.79 8.41
N THR A 193 2.84 -20.75 7.77
CA THR A 193 4.13 -20.54 8.42
C THR A 193 4.92 -19.38 7.79
N GLN A 194 5.74 -18.71 8.61
CA GLN A 194 6.58 -17.62 8.16
C GLN A 194 7.89 -17.59 8.94
N LEU A 195 8.99 -17.40 8.22
CA LEU A 195 10.33 -17.17 8.76
C LEU A 195 10.77 -15.76 8.39
N ASN A 196 11.29 -15.01 9.35
CA ASN A 196 11.94 -13.71 9.10
C ASN A 196 13.30 -13.70 9.79
N TRP A 197 14.35 -13.37 9.06
CA TRP A 197 15.71 -13.22 9.56
C TRP A 197 16.28 -11.88 9.14
N VAL A 198 16.73 -11.10 10.12
CA VAL A 198 17.41 -9.82 9.91
C VAL A 198 18.81 -9.92 10.47
N ARG A 199 19.81 -9.72 9.63
CA ARG A 199 21.23 -9.69 10.00
C ARG A 199 21.79 -8.29 9.90
N ASN A 200 22.49 -7.85 10.95
CA ASN A 200 23.17 -6.57 10.98
C ASN A 200 24.66 -6.79 10.68
N LEU A 201 25.18 -6.03 9.72
CA LEU A 201 26.58 -6.09 9.28
C LEU A 201 27.21 -4.73 9.53
N GLN A 202 28.36 -4.69 10.20
CA GLN A 202 29.01 -3.43 10.47
C GLN A 202 30.54 -3.53 10.61
N THR A 203 31.21 -2.54 9.97
CA THR A 203 32.60 -2.19 10.18
C THR A 203 32.70 -0.67 10.43
N GLU A 204 33.89 -0.11 10.54
CA GLU A 204 34.08 1.34 10.70
C GLU A 204 33.58 2.16 9.50
N ALA A 205 33.83 1.68 8.27
CA ALA A 205 33.46 2.38 7.03
C ALA A 205 32.15 1.88 6.40
N PHE A 206 31.60 0.77 6.90
CA PHE A 206 30.46 0.09 6.33
C PHE A 206 29.38 -0.18 7.38
N ASN A 207 28.16 0.13 7.03
CA ASN A 207 26.98 -0.20 7.82
C ASN A 207 25.96 -0.88 6.92
N GLY A 208 25.42 -2.02 7.32
CA GLY A 208 24.45 -2.73 6.49
C GLY A 208 23.47 -3.57 7.29
N SER A 209 22.37 -3.88 6.65
CA SER A 209 21.41 -4.89 7.09
C SER A 209 21.02 -5.77 5.91
N PHE A 210 20.78 -7.02 6.19
CA PHE A 210 20.21 -7.99 5.27
C PHE A 210 18.96 -8.59 5.90
N THR A 211 17.90 -8.70 5.14
CA THR A 211 16.63 -9.30 5.59
C THR A 211 16.20 -10.38 4.61
N LEU A 212 15.87 -11.54 5.15
CA LEU A 212 15.29 -12.66 4.44
C LEU A 212 13.96 -13.00 5.07
N SER A 213 12.91 -13.09 4.24
CA SER A 213 11.56 -13.52 4.66
C SER A 213 11.10 -14.65 3.75
N ALA A 214 10.68 -15.76 4.32
CA ALA A 214 10.06 -16.87 3.63
C ALA A 214 8.67 -17.12 4.23
N MET A 215 7.68 -17.33 3.38
CA MET A 215 6.31 -17.61 3.82
C MET A 215 5.67 -18.74 3.01
N ASP A 216 4.88 -19.52 3.72
CA ASP A 216 3.96 -20.52 3.20
C ASP A 216 2.59 -20.23 3.80
N GLN A 217 1.68 -19.66 3.02
CA GLN A 217 0.42 -19.09 3.51
C GLN A 217 -0.78 -19.68 2.80
N TYR A 218 -1.72 -20.20 3.61
CA TYR A 218 -3.02 -20.65 3.14
C TYR A 218 -4.09 -19.59 3.38
N ARG A 219 -5.01 -19.43 2.42
CA ARG A 219 -6.10 -18.45 2.47
C ARG A 219 -7.43 -19.12 2.10
N PRO A 220 -8.22 -19.57 3.07
CA PRO A 220 -9.57 -20.04 2.81
C PRO A 220 -10.46 -18.84 2.45
N GLU A 221 -11.41 -19.04 1.55
CA GLU A 221 -12.37 -18.02 1.12
C GLU A 221 -13.73 -18.66 0.85
N GLU A 222 -14.78 -18.09 1.42
CA GLU A 222 -16.17 -18.44 1.15
C GLU A 222 -16.93 -17.15 0.84
N VAL A 223 -17.51 -17.06 -0.36
CA VAL A 223 -18.27 -15.89 -0.82
C VAL A 223 -19.60 -16.35 -1.37
N SER A 224 -20.68 -15.78 -0.85
CA SER A 224 -22.03 -15.93 -1.40
C SER A 224 -22.44 -14.62 -2.08
N THR A 225 -22.81 -14.67 -3.35
CA THR A 225 -23.30 -13.52 -4.10
C THR A 225 -24.73 -13.78 -4.56
N ARG A 226 -25.67 -12.94 -4.10
CA ARG A 226 -27.05 -12.94 -4.57
C ARG A 226 -27.22 -11.84 -5.61
N THR A 227 -27.71 -12.23 -6.80
CA THR A 227 -28.04 -11.29 -7.87
C THR A 227 -29.53 -11.35 -8.14
N GLN A 228 -30.17 -10.19 -8.18
CA GLN A 228 -31.59 -10.00 -8.51
C GLN A 228 -31.68 -9.05 -9.71
N SER A 229 -32.54 -9.36 -10.67
CA SER A 229 -32.67 -8.59 -11.91
C SER A 229 -34.12 -8.61 -12.43
N SER A 230 -34.52 -7.56 -13.12
CA SER A 230 -35.75 -7.55 -13.93
C SER A 230 -35.66 -8.47 -15.15
N ASP A 231 -34.44 -8.78 -15.63
CA ASP A 231 -34.22 -9.43 -16.92
C ASP A 231 -33.99 -10.94 -16.79
N PHE A 232 -33.68 -11.44 -15.59
CA PHE A 232 -33.47 -12.86 -15.33
C PHE A 232 -33.87 -13.25 -13.91
N ALA A 233 -34.07 -14.54 -13.66
CA ALA A 233 -34.46 -15.08 -12.37
C ALA A 233 -33.36 -14.85 -11.31
N ASP A 234 -33.74 -14.61 -10.06
CA ASP A 234 -32.84 -14.49 -8.91
C ASP A 234 -31.83 -15.62 -8.89
N ARG A 235 -30.57 -15.26 -8.66
CA ARG A 235 -29.44 -16.21 -8.63
C ARG A 235 -28.65 -16.06 -7.34
N VAL A 236 -28.18 -17.18 -6.82
CA VAL A 236 -27.18 -17.22 -5.74
C VAL A 236 -25.96 -17.96 -6.26
N ARG A 237 -24.83 -17.28 -6.25
CA ARG A 237 -23.53 -17.84 -6.60
C ARG A 237 -22.73 -18.05 -5.33
N GLU A 238 -22.34 -19.27 -5.05
CA GLU A 238 -21.47 -19.64 -3.93
C GLU A 238 -20.09 -20.00 -4.46
N LEU A 239 -19.07 -19.38 -3.90
CA LEU A 239 -17.66 -19.64 -4.17
C LEU A 239 -17.02 -20.14 -2.87
N THR A 240 -16.45 -21.34 -2.91
CA THR A 240 -15.54 -21.85 -1.86
C THR A 240 -14.19 -22.07 -2.48
N SER A 241 -13.14 -21.52 -1.90
CA SER A 241 -11.79 -21.67 -2.45
C SER A 241 -10.72 -21.71 -1.35
N LEU A 242 -9.60 -22.35 -1.68
CA LEU A 242 -8.38 -22.35 -0.89
C LEU A 242 -7.25 -21.82 -1.77
N GLY A 243 -6.67 -20.70 -1.36
CA GLY A 243 -5.46 -20.16 -1.94
C GLY A 243 -4.24 -20.62 -1.15
N HIS A 244 -3.14 -20.91 -1.83
CA HIS A 244 -1.84 -21.24 -1.27
C HIS A 244 -0.77 -20.34 -1.86
N ARG A 245 -0.13 -19.52 -1.03
CA ARG A 245 0.93 -18.60 -1.41
C ARG A 245 2.25 -19.03 -0.81
N ARG A 246 3.26 -19.20 -1.65
CA ARG A 246 4.65 -19.37 -1.26
C ARG A 246 5.43 -18.15 -1.73
N ALA A 247 6.19 -17.52 -0.83
CA ALA A 247 6.97 -16.35 -1.21
C ALA A 247 8.32 -16.32 -0.49
N LEU A 248 9.31 -15.81 -1.21
CA LEU A 248 10.65 -15.52 -0.73
C LEU A 248 10.98 -14.07 -1.05
N ASN A 249 11.30 -13.29 -0.02
CA ASN A 249 11.70 -11.89 -0.13
C ASN A 249 13.08 -11.72 0.46
N ALA A 250 13.97 -11.08 -0.26
CA ALA A 250 15.30 -10.73 0.22
C ALA A 250 15.59 -9.27 -0.09
N ASN A 251 16.05 -8.54 0.89
CA ASN A 251 16.53 -7.17 0.69
C ASN A 251 17.77 -6.89 1.55
N ALA A 252 18.56 -5.94 1.09
CA ALA A 252 19.65 -5.42 1.89
C ALA A 252 19.69 -3.89 1.82
N ARG A 253 20.27 -3.28 2.85
CA ARG A 253 20.60 -1.87 2.90
C ARG A 253 22.08 -1.76 3.24
N LEU A 254 22.91 -1.34 2.29
CA LEU A 254 24.36 -1.38 2.35
C LEU A 254 24.89 0.05 2.22
N GLN A 255 25.42 0.61 3.28
CA GLN A 255 25.87 2.00 3.34
C GLN A 255 27.38 2.09 3.61
N TRP A 256 28.08 2.75 2.73
CA TRP A 256 29.48 3.15 2.88
C TRP A 256 29.56 4.63 3.18
N ARG A 257 30.48 5.00 4.06
CA ARG A 257 30.81 6.39 4.39
C ARG A 257 32.29 6.60 4.08
N GLY A 258 32.56 7.56 3.24
CA GLY A 258 33.90 7.98 2.87
C GLY A 258 34.25 9.34 3.48
N GLU A 259 35.45 9.81 3.17
CA GLU A 259 35.93 11.12 3.58
C GLU A 259 35.12 12.25 2.92
N GLN A 260 35.25 13.46 3.47
CA GLN A 260 34.57 14.69 2.97
C GLN A 260 33.05 14.56 2.82
N GLY A 261 32.39 13.74 3.66
CA GLY A 261 30.94 13.56 3.63
C GLY A 261 30.42 12.77 2.42
N ARG A 262 31.30 12.03 1.72
CA ARG A 262 30.87 11.08 0.70
C ARG A 262 30.11 9.92 1.31
N SER A 263 29.05 9.50 0.66
CA SER A 263 28.30 8.31 1.08
C SER A 263 27.75 7.59 -0.15
N LEU A 264 27.73 6.27 -0.10
CA LEU A 264 27.05 5.42 -1.06
C LEU A 264 26.12 4.48 -0.30
N LEU A 265 24.86 4.49 -0.67
CA LEU A 265 23.85 3.57 -0.17
C LEU A 265 23.36 2.71 -1.34
N LEU A 266 23.39 1.39 -1.20
CA LEU A 266 22.82 0.45 -2.15
C LEU A 266 21.71 -0.36 -1.47
N MET A 267 20.59 -0.55 -2.15
CA MET A 267 19.40 -1.23 -1.65
C MET A 267 18.90 -2.24 -2.71
N PRO A 268 19.55 -3.42 -2.80
CA PRO A 268 19.02 -4.51 -3.62
C PRO A 268 17.76 -5.09 -2.97
N PHE A 269 16.81 -5.46 -3.81
CA PHE A 269 15.52 -6.01 -3.41
C PHE A 269 15.08 -7.09 -4.40
N VAL A 270 14.72 -8.27 -3.88
CA VAL A 270 14.25 -9.41 -4.67
C VAL A 270 12.99 -9.98 -4.02
N VAL A 271 11.97 -10.23 -4.84
CA VAL A 271 10.73 -10.91 -4.45
C VAL A 271 10.45 -12.02 -5.44
N ILE A 272 10.10 -13.19 -4.93
CA ILE A 272 9.54 -14.31 -5.71
C ILE A 272 8.30 -14.77 -4.96
N SER A 273 7.16 -14.82 -5.62
CA SER A 273 5.89 -15.25 -5.02
C SER A 273 5.13 -16.09 -6.02
N GLU A 274 4.68 -17.25 -5.57
CA GLU A 274 3.77 -18.15 -6.30
C GLU A 274 2.46 -18.22 -5.52
N TYR A 275 1.35 -18.22 -6.24
CA TYR A 275 0.03 -18.32 -5.66
C TYR A 275 -0.84 -19.26 -6.47
N ASP A 276 -1.21 -20.37 -5.85
CA ASP A 276 -2.12 -21.37 -6.38
C ASP A 276 -3.49 -21.18 -5.72
N LYS A 277 -4.58 -21.23 -6.45
CA LYS A 277 -5.93 -21.17 -5.90
C LYS A 277 -6.80 -22.21 -6.56
N LEU A 278 -7.40 -23.05 -5.72
CA LEU A 278 -8.41 -24.01 -6.13
C LEU A 278 -9.77 -23.55 -5.60
N GLY A 279 -10.75 -23.40 -6.47
CA GLY A 279 -12.09 -22.93 -6.13
C GLY A 279 -13.20 -23.76 -6.75
N GLN A 280 -14.31 -23.85 -6.03
CA GLN A 280 -15.56 -24.41 -6.52
C GLN A 280 -16.61 -23.32 -6.56
N VAL A 281 -17.31 -23.21 -7.68
CA VAL A 281 -18.40 -22.26 -7.89
C VAL A 281 -19.68 -23.06 -8.10
N GLN A 282 -20.73 -22.70 -7.37
CA GLN A 282 -22.08 -23.22 -7.58
C GLN A 282 -23.02 -22.03 -7.82
N VAL A 283 -23.85 -22.13 -8.84
CA VAL A 283 -24.89 -21.14 -9.12
C VAL A 283 -26.25 -21.84 -9.03
N ARG A 284 -27.13 -21.25 -8.21
CA ARG A 284 -28.52 -21.69 -8.07
C ARG A 284 -29.44 -20.54 -8.50
N SER A 285 -30.41 -20.87 -9.33
CA SER A 285 -31.51 -19.93 -9.66
C SER A 285 -32.79 -20.33 -8.96
N ALA A 286 -33.78 -19.45 -8.96
CA ALA A 286 -35.11 -19.75 -8.45
C ALA A 286 -35.79 -20.94 -9.18
N ALA A 287 -35.34 -21.28 -10.41
CA ALA A 287 -35.80 -22.40 -11.19
C ALA A 287 -35.06 -23.73 -10.90
N GLY A 288 -34.12 -23.77 -9.97
CA GLY A 288 -33.31 -24.94 -9.59
C GLY A 288 -31.79 -24.68 -9.70
N MET A 289 -30.98 -25.75 -9.52
CA MET A 289 -29.53 -25.64 -9.69
C MET A 289 -29.19 -25.44 -11.16
N ALA A 290 -28.48 -24.35 -11.44
CA ALA A 290 -28.16 -23.99 -12.81
C ALA A 290 -26.76 -24.49 -13.22
N ASP A 291 -25.72 -24.39 -12.33
CA ASP A 291 -24.34 -24.63 -12.75
C ASP A 291 -23.41 -25.00 -11.61
N ALA A 292 -22.34 -25.76 -11.92
CA ALA A 292 -21.18 -25.99 -11.07
C ALA A 292 -19.91 -25.91 -11.89
N ALA A 293 -18.91 -25.21 -11.37
CA ALA A 293 -17.61 -25.10 -12.01
C ALA A 293 -16.47 -25.22 -10.97
N GLN A 294 -15.36 -25.79 -11.42
CA GLN A 294 -14.10 -25.80 -10.69
C GLN A 294 -13.14 -24.84 -11.36
N ASN A 295 -12.56 -23.96 -10.57
CA ASN A 295 -11.59 -22.96 -10.99
C ASN A 295 -10.23 -23.29 -10.38
N GLN A 296 -9.22 -23.43 -11.21
CA GLN A 296 -7.84 -23.57 -10.77
C GLN A 296 -7.05 -22.41 -11.35
N SER A 297 -6.45 -21.59 -10.48
CA SER A 297 -5.55 -20.54 -10.95
C SER A 297 -4.16 -20.68 -10.36
N HIS A 298 -3.17 -20.35 -11.17
CA HIS A 298 -1.77 -20.26 -10.82
C HIS A 298 -1.27 -18.88 -11.19
N SER A 299 -0.55 -18.22 -10.28
CA SER A 299 0.17 -17.01 -10.63
C SER A 299 1.56 -17.00 -10.02
N ARG A 300 2.51 -16.45 -10.77
CA ARG A 300 3.88 -16.24 -10.35
C ARG A 300 4.25 -14.78 -10.56
N PHE A 301 4.77 -14.17 -9.49
CA PHE A 301 5.34 -12.84 -9.53
C PHE A 301 6.80 -12.92 -9.12
N SER A 302 7.68 -12.32 -9.91
CA SER A 302 9.09 -12.15 -9.55
C SER A 302 9.52 -10.72 -9.83
N MET A 303 10.36 -10.17 -8.95
CA MET A 303 10.91 -8.83 -9.09
C MET A 303 12.33 -8.80 -8.57
N ALA A 304 13.21 -8.17 -9.33
CA ALA A 304 14.55 -7.79 -8.89
C ALA A 304 14.75 -6.30 -9.15
N ARG A 305 15.20 -5.56 -8.13
CA ARG A 305 15.45 -4.12 -8.22
C ARG A 305 16.69 -3.74 -7.43
N LEU A 306 17.49 -2.86 -7.98
CA LEU A 306 18.57 -2.17 -7.29
C LEU A 306 18.26 -0.67 -7.24
N ASN A 307 18.13 -0.13 -6.03
CA ASN A 307 18.14 1.31 -5.79
C ASN A 307 19.48 1.72 -5.21
N GLY A 308 19.95 2.92 -5.53
CA GLY A 308 21.16 3.48 -4.99
C GLY A 308 21.05 4.96 -4.72
N GLN A 309 21.81 5.43 -3.74
CA GLN A 309 21.92 6.84 -3.41
C GLN A 309 23.40 7.16 -3.17
N TRP A 310 23.92 8.11 -3.93
CA TRP A 310 25.22 8.68 -3.72
C TRP A 310 25.07 10.10 -3.21
N GLY A 311 25.81 10.45 -2.16
CA GLY A 311 25.81 11.77 -1.58
C GLY A 311 27.21 12.31 -1.38
N GLN A 312 27.39 13.61 -1.60
CA GLN A 312 28.65 14.33 -1.36
C GLN A 312 28.38 15.72 -0.80
N ARG A 313 29.13 16.11 0.20
CA ARG A 313 29.22 17.50 0.64
C ARG A 313 30.18 18.22 -0.30
N LEU A 314 29.71 19.28 -0.97
CA LEU A 314 30.52 20.09 -1.88
C LEU A 314 31.22 21.24 -1.13
N SER A 315 30.53 21.80 -0.12
CA SER A 315 31.04 22.83 0.80
C SER A 315 30.45 22.61 2.20
N ALA A 316 30.67 23.52 3.13
CA ALA A 316 30.01 23.51 4.45
C ALA A 316 28.47 23.59 4.31
N ASP A 317 27.99 24.31 3.30
CA ASP A 317 26.59 24.68 3.11
C ASP A 317 25.91 23.91 1.97
N ASP A 318 26.71 23.32 1.06
CA ASP A 318 26.22 22.66 -0.16
C ASP A 318 26.35 21.14 -0.11
N ARG A 319 25.28 20.46 -0.44
CA ARG A 319 25.23 19.00 -0.60
C ARG A 319 24.61 18.60 -1.91
N LEU A 320 25.26 17.68 -2.63
CA LEU A 320 24.73 17.03 -3.81
C LEU A 320 24.32 15.58 -3.48
N GLU A 321 23.19 15.16 -3.99
CA GLU A 321 22.68 13.79 -3.86
C GLU A 321 22.20 13.30 -5.23
N LEU A 322 22.64 12.10 -5.61
CA LEU A 322 22.17 11.40 -6.79
C LEU A 322 21.48 10.11 -6.35
N ARG A 323 20.24 9.89 -6.75
CA ARG A 323 19.51 8.64 -6.55
C ARG A 323 19.30 7.98 -7.91
N PHE A 324 19.44 6.68 -7.96
CA PHE A 324 19.22 5.90 -9.16
C PHE A 324 18.53 4.59 -8.80
N GLY A 325 17.79 4.05 -9.74
CA GLY A 325 17.14 2.76 -9.57
C GLY A 325 16.91 2.10 -10.91
N ALA A 326 17.05 0.78 -10.94
CA ALA A 326 16.69 -0.05 -12.08
C ALA A 326 16.11 -1.37 -11.58
N GLY A 327 15.13 -1.91 -12.28
CA GLY A 327 14.52 -3.17 -11.90
C GLY A 327 13.63 -3.75 -12.98
N GLN A 328 13.40 -5.04 -12.86
CA GLN A 328 12.49 -5.81 -13.70
C GLN A 328 11.50 -6.56 -12.82
N SER A 329 10.25 -6.62 -13.22
CA SER A 329 9.24 -7.51 -12.64
C SER A 329 8.57 -8.33 -13.73
N ASN A 330 8.28 -9.58 -13.43
CA ASN A 330 7.59 -10.51 -14.30
C ASN A 330 6.35 -11.03 -13.56
N TYR A 331 5.26 -11.15 -14.27
CA TYR A 331 4.01 -11.72 -13.78
C TYR A 331 3.47 -12.70 -14.80
N ASP A 332 3.21 -13.90 -14.34
CA ASP A 332 2.57 -14.96 -15.10
C ASP A 332 1.29 -15.37 -14.37
N TYR A 333 0.19 -15.41 -15.06
CA TYR A 333 -1.11 -15.82 -14.55
C TYR A 333 -1.78 -16.78 -15.50
N ARG A 334 -2.37 -17.83 -14.94
CA ARG A 334 -3.21 -18.78 -15.65
C ARG A 334 -4.43 -19.13 -14.79
N LEU A 335 -5.60 -19.08 -15.38
CA LEU A 335 -6.84 -19.60 -14.83
C LEU A 335 -7.34 -20.70 -15.77
N ASP A 336 -7.62 -21.88 -15.23
CA ASP A 336 -8.33 -22.95 -15.90
C ASP A 336 -9.69 -23.13 -15.21
N GLN A 337 -10.75 -23.13 -15.98
CA GLN A 337 -12.11 -23.36 -15.53
C GLN A 337 -12.67 -24.62 -16.20
N THR A 338 -13.14 -25.55 -15.38
CA THR A 338 -13.78 -26.79 -15.83
C THR A 338 -15.19 -26.89 -15.25
N GLY A 339 -16.16 -27.33 -16.06
CA GLY A 339 -17.54 -27.52 -15.62
C GLY A 339 -18.57 -26.88 -16.55
N ALA A 340 -19.83 -27.00 -16.19
CA ALA A 340 -20.93 -26.37 -16.90
C ALA A 340 -21.18 -24.99 -16.30
N SER A 341 -21.12 -23.94 -17.10
CA SER A 341 -21.56 -22.61 -16.75
C SER A 341 -22.57 -22.14 -17.79
N GLU A 342 -23.72 -21.66 -17.33
CA GLU A 342 -24.74 -21.15 -18.21
C GLU A 342 -24.43 -19.71 -18.61
N VAL A 343 -23.88 -19.47 -19.80
CA VAL A 343 -23.78 -18.14 -20.40
C VAL A 343 -24.95 -17.94 -21.32
N ARG A 344 -25.73 -16.91 -21.08
CA ARG A 344 -26.82 -16.47 -21.97
C ARG A 344 -26.19 -15.80 -23.19
N SER A 345 -26.28 -16.44 -24.35
CA SER A 345 -26.04 -15.76 -25.62
C SER A 345 -27.33 -15.09 -26.10
N ASP A 346 -27.24 -14.11 -27.00
CA ASP A 346 -28.40 -13.43 -27.62
C ASP A 346 -29.36 -14.39 -28.36
N THR A 347 -28.97 -15.65 -28.55
CA THR A 347 -29.72 -16.69 -29.27
C THR A 347 -30.12 -17.90 -28.43
N GLY A 348 -29.84 -17.91 -27.10
CA GLY A 348 -30.17 -19.02 -26.21
C GLY A 348 -29.07 -19.35 -25.20
N ARG A 349 -29.33 -20.36 -24.34
CA ARG A 349 -28.39 -20.87 -23.36
C ARG A 349 -27.16 -21.46 -24.04
N ALA A 350 -26.00 -20.87 -23.83
CA ALA A 350 -24.73 -21.50 -24.15
C ALA A 350 -24.10 -22.08 -22.86
N LEU A 351 -23.85 -23.38 -22.87
CA LEU A 351 -23.04 -24.02 -21.84
C LEU A 351 -21.57 -23.64 -22.08
N LEU A 352 -20.96 -22.90 -21.15
CA LEU A 352 -19.53 -22.71 -21.19
C LEU A 352 -18.84 -24.06 -20.94
N ARG A 353 -18.22 -24.55 -21.97
CA ARG A 353 -17.26 -25.64 -21.88
C ARG A 353 -15.93 -25.06 -21.37
N ASN A 354 -15.11 -25.89 -20.76
CA ASN A 354 -13.77 -25.62 -20.23
C ASN A 354 -13.11 -24.36 -20.83
N GLY A 355 -12.89 -23.35 -20.02
CA GLY A 355 -12.27 -22.10 -20.40
C GLY A 355 -10.89 -21.94 -19.78
N PHE A 356 -10.04 -21.13 -20.39
CA PHE A 356 -8.79 -20.70 -19.77
C PHE A 356 -8.57 -19.20 -19.99
N GLU A 357 -7.82 -18.59 -19.10
CA GLU A 357 -7.32 -17.23 -19.21
C GLU A 357 -5.83 -17.22 -18.86
N THR A 358 -5.02 -16.52 -19.66
CA THR A 358 -3.61 -16.29 -19.35
C THR A 358 -3.31 -14.81 -19.45
N GLN A 359 -2.45 -14.32 -18.56
CA GLN A 359 -1.90 -12.97 -18.60
C GLN A 359 -0.44 -13.02 -18.19
N ASN A 360 0.45 -12.59 -19.06
CA ASN A 360 1.86 -12.51 -18.79
C ASN A 360 2.33 -11.09 -19.05
N PHE A 361 3.08 -10.49 -18.14
CA PHE A 361 3.71 -9.22 -18.42
C PHE A 361 5.12 -9.11 -17.83
N VAL A 362 5.93 -8.30 -18.51
CA VAL A 362 7.26 -7.90 -18.08
C VAL A 362 7.30 -6.38 -17.97
N ASP A 363 7.63 -5.89 -16.78
CA ASP A 363 7.89 -4.46 -16.54
C ASP A 363 9.37 -4.23 -16.34
N ASN A 364 9.94 -3.31 -17.12
CA ASN A 364 11.28 -2.77 -16.91
C ASN A 364 11.16 -1.32 -16.43
N SER A 365 11.83 -0.98 -15.35
CA SER A 365 11.77 0.35 -14.75
C SER A 365 13.15 0.91 -14.48
N ALA A 366 13.33 2.21 -14.71
CA ALA A 366 14.54 2.96 -14.37
C ALA A 366 14.16 4.35 -13.88
N ASN A 367 14.91 4.86 -12.90
CA ASN A 367 14.79 6.23 -12.42
C ASN A 367 16.14 6.84 -12.08
N LEU A 368 16.21 8.16 -12.21
CA LEU A 368 17.38 8.97 -11.83
C LEU A 368 16.88 10.27 -11.22
N THR A 369 17.43 10.64 -10.06
CA THR A 369 17.13 11.91 -9.38
C THR A 369 18.43 12.60 -9.01
N GLY A 370 18.58 13.85 -9.38
CA GLY A 370 19.64 14.75 -8.90
C GLY A 370 19.04 15.77 -7.95
N LYS A 371 19.61 15.91 -6.75
CA LYS A 371 19.16 16.87 -5.74
C LYS A 371 20.36 17.67 -5.22
N TRP A 372 20.22 18.98 -5.21
CA TRP A 372 21.15 19.92 -4.61
C TRP A 372 20.45 20.61 -3.43
N THR A 373 21.14 20.64 -2.29
CA THR A 373 20.67 21.28 -1.06
C THR A 373 21.69 22.34 -0.66
N ARG A 374 21.21 23.56 -0.39
CA ARG A 374 22.01 24.67 0.13
C ARG A 374 21.39 25.25 1.38
N VAL A 375 22.19 25.39 2.41
CA VAL A 375 21.83 26.06 3.67
C VAL A 375 22.47 27.43 3.66
N LEU A 376 21.68 28.50 3.76
CA LEU A 376 22.18 29.88 3.83
C LEU A 376 22.40 30.29 5.29
N GLU A 377 23.34 31.19 5.54
CA GLU A 377 23.59 31.76 6.87
C GLU A 377 22.35 32.45 7.48
N THR A 378 21.43 32.91 6.61
CA THR A 378 20.12 33.47 7.02
C THR A 378 19.12 32.42 7.49
N GLY A 379 19.50 31.13 7.53
CA GLY A 379 18.65 30.02 7.98
C GLY A 379 17.67 29.49 6.93
N HIS A 380 17.81 29.90 5.66
CA HIS A 380 17.07 29.32 4.55
C HIS A 380 17.71 28.00 4.10
N GLN A 381 16.88 26.97 3.89
CA GLN A 381 17.30 25.71 3.32
C GLN A 381 16.66 25.53 1.94
N ILE A 382 17.43 25.79 0.91
CA ILE A 382 16.99 25.67 -0.49
C ILE A 382 17.31 24.27 -0.99
N VAL A 383 16.31 23.61 -1.57
CA VAL A 383 16.46 22.31 -2.24
C VAL A 383 15.96 22.44 -3.65
N THR A 384 16.79 22.05 -4.61
CA THR A 384 16.43 22.01 -6.04
C THR A 384 16.75 20.62 -6.59
N GLY A 385 15.86 20.07 -7.41
CA GLY A 385 16.08 18.74 -7.97
C GLY A 385 15.42 18.52 -9.32
N LEU A 386 16.00 17.56 -10.03
CA LEU A 386 15.53 17.05 -11.32
C LEU A 386 15.33 15.54 -11.19
N GLU A 387 14.19 15.05 -11.67
CA GLU A 387 13.86 13.63 -11.68
C GLU A 387 13.54 13.14 -13.08
N PHE A 388 13.94 11.92 -13.37
CA PHE A 388 13.54 11.17 -14.54
C PHE A 388 13.08 9.76 -14.12
N GLU A 389 12.00 9.29 -14.70
CA GLU A 389 11.46 7.93 -14.49
C GLU A 389 10.95 7.38 -15.82
N GLU A 390 11.30 6.13 -16.12
CA GLU A 390 10.77 5.39 -17.26
C GLU A 390 10.31 4.01 -16.81
N VAL A 391 9.11 3.62 -17.27
CA VAL A 391 8.57 2.26 -17.14
C VAL A 391 8.16 1.77 -18.51
N ARG A 392 8.58 0.57 -18.87
CA ARG A 392 8.17 -0.14 -20.09
C ARG A 392 7.48 -1.43 -19.69
N ARG A 393 6.32 -1.68 -20.28
CA ARG A 393 5.53 -2.91 -20.11
C ARG A 393 5.35 -3.60 -21.44
N ASP A 394 5.66 -4.88 -21.46
CA ASP A 394 5.26 -5.84 -22.49
C ASP A 394 4.28 -6.82 -21.86
N GLU A 395 3.06 -6.88 -22.36
CA GLU A 395 1.98 -7.72 -21.82
C GLU A 395 1.34 -8.54 -22.94
N GLN A 396 1.09 -9.80 -22.63
CA GLN A 396 0.36 -10.74 -23.48
C GLN A 396 -0.79 -11.35 -22.68
N GLY A 397 -1.96 -11.42 -23.26
CA GLY A 397 -3.13 -12.05 -22.64
C GLY A 397 -3.95 -12.82 -23.65
N ASN A 398 -4.37 -14.03 -23.28
CA ASN A 398 -5.26 -14.87 -24.07
C ASN A 398 -6.40 -15.35 -23.17
N ALA A 399 -7.62 -15.37 -23.71
CA ALA A 399 -8.79 -15.94 -23.06
C ALA A 399 -9.55 -16.81 -24.05
N ALA A 400 -9.93 -18.02 -23.65
CA ALA A 400 -10.63 -18.97 -24.52
C ALA A 400 -12.04 -18.51 -24.95
N LEU A 401 -12.56 -17.47 -24.32
CA LEU A 401 -13.91 -16.94 -24.57
C LEU A 401 -13.91 -15.66 -25.42
N ALA A 402 -12.74 -15.13 -25.74
CA ALA A 402 -12.60 -13.99 -26.62
C ALA A 402 -11.58 -14.35 -27.70
N ASP A 403 -12.00 -14.29 -28.97
CA ASP A 403 -11.09 -14.36 -30.13
C ASP A 403 -10.06 -13.19 -30.13
N GLU A 404 -10.03 -12.40 -29.06
CA GLU A 404 -9.27 -11.18 -28.87
C GLU A 404 -8.26 -11.31 -27.73
N GLY A 405 -7.30 -12.21 -27.88
CA GLY A 405 -6.04 -12.13 -27.15
C GLY A 405 -5.29 -10.88 -27.64
N GLY A 406 -4.93 -9.96 -26.74
CA GLY A 406 -4.27 -8.72 -27.12
C GLY A 406 -2.85 -8.64 -26.59
N ASN A 407 -1.91 -8.19 -27.42
CA ASN A 407 -0.59 -7.76 -27.01
C ASN A 407 -0.61 -6.28 -26.70
N LEU A 408 -0.09 -5.91 -25.53
CA LEU A 408 0.06 -4.54 -25.11
C LEU A 408 1.55 -4.22 -24.93
N GLN A 409 2.06 -3.26 -25.70
CA GLN A 409 3.35 -2.64 -25.43
C GLN A 409 3.12 -1.22 -24.96
N ALA A 410 3.60 -0.90 -23.78
CA ALA A 410 3.39 0.43 -23.22
C ALA A 410 4.68 1.00 -22.62
N ARG A 411 4.80 2.32 -22.69
CA ARG A 411 5.91 3.08 -22.15
C ARG A 411 5.38 4.34 -21.45
N THR A 412 5.82 4.53 -20.22
CA THR A 412 5.55 5.76 -19.47
C THR A 412 6.88 6.44 -19.14
N ARG A 413 7.00 7.73 -19.51
CA ARG A 413 8.14 8.60 -19.17
C ARG A 413 7.66 9.75 -18.33
N ARG A 414 8.42 10.09 -17.31
CA ARG A 414 8.15 11.23 -16.44
C ARG A 414 9.41 12.06 -16.24
N TRP A 415 9.24 13.37 -16.33
CA TRP A 415 10.20 14.38 -15.92
C TRP A 415 9.61 15.24 -14.82
N ALA A 416 10.43 15.59 -13.85
CA ALA A 416 10.04 16.56 -12.84
C ALA A 416 11.19 17.48 -12.53
N LEU A 417 10.89 18.78 -12.43
CA LEU A 417 11.78 19.82 -11.93
C LEU A 417 11.13 20.46 -10.72
N TYR A 418 11.88 20.62 -9.64
CA TYR A 418 11.35 21.25 -8.43
C TYR A 418 12.38 22.11 -7.72
N THR A 419 11.85 23.09 -6.99
CA THR A 419 12.61 23.88 -6.01
C THR A 419 11.74 24.14 -4.80
N GLN A 420 12.38 24.20 -3.64
CA GLN A 420 11.72 24.52 -2.37
C GLN A 420 12.67 25.29 -1.46
N ASP A 421 12.09 26.09 -0.57
CA ASP A 421 12.79 26.79 0.49
C ASP A 421 12.06 26.58 1.83
N GLU A 422 12.79 26.20 2.84
CA GLU A 422 12.31 26.08 4.21
C GLU A 422 13.13 26.98 5.12
N PHE A 423 12.45 27.82 5.93
CA PHE A 423 13.12 28.79 6.79
C PHE A 423 12.32 29.13 8.03
N LYS A 424 13.03 29.61 9.05
CA LYS A 424 12.45 30.13 10.29
C LYS A 424 12.35 31.65 10.19
N ILE A 425 11.13 32.20 10.18
CA ILE A 425 10.89 33.65 10.20
C ILE A 425 11.27 34.23 11.56
N ASN A 426 10.90 33.52 12.63
CA ASN A 426 11.21 33.86 14.01
C ASN A 426 10.99 32.61 14.90
N PRO A 427 11.22 32.64 16.23
CA PRO A 427 11.04 31.49 17.11
C PRO A 427 9.61 30.89 17.11
N ARG A 428 8.59 31.69 16.70
CA ARG A 428 7.19 31.24 16.63
C ARG A 428 6.77 30.75 15.27
N TRP A 429 7.42 31.21 14.19
CA TRP A 429 6.98 30.93 12.83
C TRP A 429 8.07 30.27 12.01
N SER A 430 7.74 29.15 11.38
CA SER A 430 8.51 28.53 10.30
C SER A 430 7.65 28.49 9.05
N ALA A 431 8.26 28.68 7.90
CA ALA A 431 7.59 28.68 6.60
C ALA A 431 8.32 27.76 5.61
N TYR A 432 7.55 27.25 4.67
CA TYR A 432 8.00 26.45 3.55
C TYR A 432 7.26 26.91 2.29
N GLY A 433 8.00 27.13 1.21
CA GLY A 433 7.47 27.38 -0.13
C GLY A 433 8.09 26.44 -1.15
N GLY A 434 7.30 25.81 -1.98
CA GLY A 434 7.78 24.91 -3.01
C GLY A 434 7.01 25.03 -4.32
N LEU A 435 7.71 24.82 -5.42
CA LEU A 435 7.12 24.74 -6.75
C LEU A 435 7.69 23.53 -7.49
N ARG A 436 6.82 22.76 -8.12
CA ARG A 436 7.19 21.60 -8.90
C ARG A 436 6.42 21.57 -10.22
N TYR A 437 7.10 21.25 -11.29
CA TYR A 437 6.53 20.92 -12.58
C TYR A 437 6.78 19.45 -12.90
N GLU A 438 5.77 18.75 -13.35
CA GLU A 438 5.89 17.38 -13.85
C GLU A 438 5.31 17.26 -15.25
N SER A 439 6.02 16.58 -16.15
CA SER A 439 5.56 16.15 -17.46
C SER A 439 5.48 14.63 -17.49
N LEU A 440 4.37 14.10 -17.95
CA LEU A 440 4.09 12.66 -18.03
C LEU A 440 3.63 12.32 -19.44
N LEU A 441 4.38 11.44 -20.10
CA LEU A 441 4.04 10.88 -21.39
C LEU A 441 3.79 9.38 -21.25
N THR A 442 2.59 8.92 -21.62
CA THR A 442 2.23 7.50 -21.72
C THR A 442 1.93 7.18 -23.17
N GLU A 443 2.63 6.22 -23.73
CA GLU A 443 2.42 5.66 -25.06
C GLU A 443 2.10 4.17 -24.93
N GLY A 444 1.13 3.67 -25.69
CA GLY A 444 0.78 2.26 -25.71
C GLY A 444 0.35 1.83 -27.10
N THR A 445 0.83 0.67 -27.54
CA THR A 445 0.40 0.02 -28.78
C THR A 445 -0.47 -1.18 -28.42
N VAL A 446 -1.72 -1.14 -28.88
CA VAL A 446 -2.69 -2.23 -28.73
C VAL A 446 -3.08 -2.65 -30.12
N ASP A 447 -2.87 -3.92 -30.47
CA ASP A 447 -3.22 -4.50 -31.77
C ASP A 447 -2.71 -3.66 -32.96
N GLY A 448 -1.47 -3.13 -32.84
CA GLY A 448 -0.81 -2.30 -33.83
C GLY A 448 -1.19 -0.82 -33.84
N ALA A 449 -2.20 -0.39 -33.09
CA ALA A 449 -2.61 1.02 -33.00
C ALA A 449 -1.90 1.74 -31.85
N LEU A 450 -1.13 2.80 -32.17
CA LEU A 450 -0.48 3.63 -31.15
C LEU A 450 -1.49 4.60 -30.50
N LYS A 451 -1.54 4.56 -29.19
CA LYS A 451 -2.26 5.51 -28.33
C LYS A 451 -1.27 6.31 -27.51
N ARG A 452 -1.51 7.61 -27.37
CA ARG A 452 -0.62 8.53 -26.65
C ARG A 452 -1.42 9.45 -25.75
N ASN A 453 -0.93 9.62 -24.52
CA ASN A 453 -1.43 10.61 -23.56
C ASN A 453 -0.24 11.43 -23.06
N ASP A 454 -0.35 12.74 -23.14
CA ASP A 454 0.67 13.70 -22.68
C ASP A 454 0.03 14.68 -21.71
N SER A 455 0.64 14.88 -20.55
CA SER A 455 0.12 15.79 -19.54
C SER A 455 1.23 16.51 -18.77
N GLY A 456 1.04 17.80 -18.51
CA GLY A 456 1.92 18.63 -17.70
C GLY A 456 1.17 19.21 -16.51
N VAL A 457 1.78 19.18 -15.32
CA VAL A 457 1.16 19.66 -14.08
C VAL A 457 2.11 20.53 -13.28
N TRP A 458 1.63 21.73 -12.89
CA TRP A 458 2.28 22.60 -11.93
C TRP A 458 1.68 22.41 -10.54
N THR A 459 2.52 22.22 -9.53
CA THR A 459 2.11 21.99 -8.13
C THR A 459 2.80 22.98 -7.20
N PRO A 460 2.21 24.17 -6.97
CA PRO A 460 2.64 25.08 -5.91
C PRO A 460 2.24 24.53 -4.54
N LEU A 461 3.13 24.71 -3.55
CA LEU A 461 3.04 24.14 -2.19
C LEU A 461 3.50 25.20 -1.20
N VAL A 462 2.68 25.45 -0.18
CA VAL A 462 3.01 26.37 0.92
C VAL A 462 2.64 25.72 2.24
N HIS A 463 3.59 25.72 3.18
CA HIS A 463 3.35 25.25 4.56
C HIS A 463 3.82 26.30 5.56
N ALA A 464 3.16 26.36 6.70
CA ALA A 464 3.57 27.19 7.82
C ALA A 464 3.35 26.44 9.13
N VAL A 465 4.25 26.67 10.08
CA VAL A 465 4.11 26.20 11.46
C VAL A 465 4.12 27.41 12.37
N PHE A 466 3.11 27.50 13.22
CA PHE A 466 2.99 28.50 14.26
C PHE A 466 3.09 27.84 15.63
N LYS A 467 4.03 28.30 16.45
CA LYS A 467 4.20 27.91 17.86
C LYS A 467 3.67 29.04 18.74
N PRO A 468 2.48 28.89 19.35
CA PRO A 468 1.89 29.95 20.20
C PRO A 468 2.84 30.38 21.32
N ASP A 469 3.50 29.40 21.92
CA ASP A 469 4.57 29.59 22.91
C ASP A 469 5.77 28.70 22.51
N PRO A 470 6.92 29.32 22.11
CA PRO A 470 8.11 28.55 21.72
C PRO A 470 8.69 27.66 22.82
N GLN A 471 8.40 27.96 24.11
CA GLN A 471 8.85 27.17 25.26
C GLN A 471 7.94 25.96 25.50
N LYS A 472 6.70 25.98 24.99
CA LYS A 472 5.77 24.86 25.03
C LYS A 472 5.88 23.98 23.78
N ARG A 473 5.28 22.80 23.86
CA ARG A 473 5.35 21.81 22.78
C ARG A 473 4.10 21.82 21.90
N ASP A 474 3.32 22.92 21.95
CA ASP A 474 2.10 23.09 21.14
C ASP A 474 2.44 23.75 19.80
N GLN A 475 1.79 23.34 18.73
CA GLN A 475 1.95 23.98 17.43
C GLN A 475 0.70 23.86 16.55
N VAL A 476 0.55 24.83 15.66
CA VAL A 476 -0.46 24.86 14.59
C VAL A 476 0.27 24.73 13.27
N ARG A 477 -0.16 23.79 12.43
CA ARG A 477 0.34 23.61 11.07
C ARG A 477 -0.72 24.03 10.09
N MET A 478 -0.31 24.71 9.03
CA MET A 478 -1.15 25.17 7.93
C MET A 478 -0.52 24.75 6.62
N SER A 479 -1.32 24.29 5.68
CA SER A 479 -0.85 23.92 4.34
C SER A 479 -1.85 24.34 3.28
N LEU A 480 -1.33 24.93 2.20
CA LEU A 480 -2.06 25.16 0.95
C LEU A 480 -1.29 24.47 -0.17
N THR A 481 -1.92 23.50 -0.82
CA THR A 481 -1.23 22.62 -1.75
C THR A 481 -2.05 22.36 -2.99
N ARG A 482 -1.36 22.22 -4.12
CA ARG A 482 -1.93 21.64 -5.33
C ARG A 482 -1.32 20.26 -5.54
N SER A 483 -2.16 19.24 -5.65
CA SER A 483 -1.78 17.85 -5.89
C SER A 483 -2.56 17.28 -7.05
N TYR A 484 -2.18 16.10 -7.54
CA TYR A 484 -2.84 15.50 -8.67
C TYR A 484 -2.78 13.97 -8.60
N LYS A 485 -3.66 13.33 -9.39
CA LYS A 485 -3.64 11.88 -9.61
C LYS A 485 -3.61 11.62 -11.12
N THR A 486 -2.63 10.87 -11.58
CA THR A 486 -2.54 10.45 -12.98
C THR A 486 -3.49 9.30 -13.27
N PRO A 487 -4.09 9.23 -14.46
CA PRO A 487 -4.71 8.01 -14.94
C PRO A 487 -3.70 6.85 -14.91
N SER A 488 -4.17 5.65 -14.58
CA SER A 488 -3.33 4.46 -14.67
C SER A 488 -3.15 4.01 -16.12
N LEU A 489 -2.12 3.19 -16.37
CA LEU A 489 -1.86 2.64 -17.69
C LEU A 489 -3.13 1.97 -18.28
N TYR A 490 -3.80 1.12 -17.50
CA TYR A 490 -5.03 0.44 -17.95
C TYR A 490 -6.22 1.36 -18.17
N GLN A 491 -6.26 2.52 -17.53
CA GLN A 491 -7.27 3.53 -17.81
C GLN A 491 -7.01 4.26 -19.14
N LEU A 492 -5.74 4.41 -19.52
CA LEU A 492 -5.34 5.11 -20.76
C LEU A 492 -5.36 4.19 -21.97
N VAL A 493 -5.00 2.92 -21.79
CA VAL A 493 -4.89 1.99 -22.91
C VAL A 493 -6.25 1.44 -23.27
N ALA A 494 -6.65 1.63 -24.50
CA ALA A 494 -7.93 1.20 -25.05
C ALA A 494 -7.95 -0.31 -25.35
N ARG A 495 -7.53 -1.16 -24.42
CA ARG A 495 -7.70 -2.60 -24.53
C ARG A 495 -9.12 -2.97 -24.13
N TYR A 496 -9.80 -3.69 -24.98
CA TYR A 496 -11.11 -4.25 -24.67
C TYR A 496 -10.95 -5.52 -23.83
N VAL A 497 -11.67 -5.57 -22.71
CA VAL A 497 -11.69 -6.73 -21.80
C VAL A 497 -13.14 -7.17 -21.64
N PRO A 498 -13.55 -8.30 -22.24
CA PRO A 498 -14.91 -8.79 -22.10
C PRO A 498 -15.21 -9.17 -20.65
N SER A 499 -16.47 -9.08 -20.25
CA SER A 499 -16.93 -9.59 -18.96
C SER A 499 -16.83 -11.11 -18.93
N LEU A 500 -16.40 -11.68 -17.81
CA LEU A 500 -16.25 -13.14 -17.61
C LEU A 500 -17.59 -13.88 -17.40
N GLY A 501 -18.71 -13.23 -17.63
CA GLY A 501 -20.06 -13.76 -17.45
C GLY A 501 -21.05 -13.03 -18.33
N ASP A 502 -22.32 -13.00 -17.89
CA ASP A 502 -23.35 -12.22 -18.58
C ASP A 502 -22.89 -10.77 -18.66
N ASN A 503 -22.93 -10.17 -19.85
CA ASN A 503 -22.67 -8.76 -20.03
C ASN A 503 -23.89 -7.97 -19.55
N THR A 504 -23.77 -7.32 -18.40
CA THR A 504 -24.86 -6.57 -17.76
C THR A 504 -24.37 -5.20 -17.31
N TRP A 505 -25.29 -4.34 -16.83
CA TRP A 505 -24.95 -3.05 -16.26
C TRP A 505 -23.97 -3.16 -15.07
N THR A 506 -24.10 -4.21 -14.25
CA THR A 506 -23.23 -4.43 -13.09
C THR A 506 -21.96 -5.21 -13.44
N GLN A 507 -21.95 -5.89 -14.59
CA GLN A 507 -20.82 -6.66 -15.13
C GLN A 507 -20.54 -6.30 -16.60
N PRO A 508 -20.22 -5.04 -16.91
CA PRO A 508 -19.94 -4.60 -18.27
C PRO A 508 -18.55 -5.08 -18.74
N ASP A 509 -18.37 -5.11 -20.04
CA ASP A 509 -17.04 -5.13 -20.64
C ASP A 509 -16.26 -3.87 -20.25
N ARG A 510 -14.96 -3.89 -20.36
CA ARG A 510 -14.11 -2.76 -19.98
C ARG A 510 -13.20 -2.34 -21.12
N THR A 511 -13.00 -1.03 -21.25
CA THR A 511 -12.03 -0.44 -22.17
C THR A 511 -11.32 0.74 -21.52
N GLY A 512 -10.18 1.15 -22.08
CA GLY A 512 -9.48 2.35 -21.66
C GLY A 512 -9.95 3.60 -22.41
N ASN A 513 -9.40 4.76 -22.01
CA ASN A 513 -9.63 6.05 -22.66
C ASN A 513 -8.31 6.86 -22.68
N PRO A 514 -7.65 7.00 -23.84
CA PRO A 514 -6.38 7.74 -23.95
C PRO A 514 -6.52 9.24 -23.75
N ASP A 515 -7.74 9.80 -23.85
CA ASP A 515 -7.99 11.23 -23.73
C ASP A 515 -8.19 11.73 -22.29
N LEU A 516 -7.99 10.86 -21.31
CA LEU A 516 -8.13 11.21 -19.90
C LEU A 516 -7.14 12.30 -19.49
N LYS A 517 -7.66 13.29 -18.76
CA LYS A 517 -6.86 14.32 -18.07
C LYS A 517 -6.57 13.87 -16.62
N PRO A 518 -5.41 14.26 -16.06
CA PRO A 518 -5.15 14.05 -14.64
C PRO A 518 -6.21 14.72 -13.74
N GLU A 519 -6.57 14.08 -12.66
CA GLU A 519 -7.34 14.72 -11.60
C GLU A 519 -6.44 15.72 -10.88
N LEU A 520 -6.93 16.97 -10.68
CA LEU A 520 -6.20 18.04 -10.00
C LEU A 520 -6.92 18.42 -8.72
N ALA A 521 -6.21 18.45 -7.60
CA ALA A 521 -6.79 18.85 -6.32
C ALA A 521 -6.07 20.08 -5.74
N THR A 522 -6.85 21.10 -5.37
CA THR A 522 -6.39 22.19 -4.51
C THR A 522 -6.84 21.90 -3.09
N GLY A 523 -5.91 21.92 -2.16
CA GLY A 523 -6.13 21.47 -0.79
C GLY A 523 -5.65 22.43 0.28
N ILE A 524 -6.42 22.49 1.36
CA ILE A 524 -6.08 23.20 2.59
C ILE A 524 -6.07 22.19 3.72
N ASP A 525 -5.05 22.23 4.59
CA ASP A 525 -4.99 21.50 5.85
C ASP A 525 -4.69 22.48 6.98
N LEU A 526 -5.35 22.26 8.12
CA LEU A 526 -5.10 22.97 9.37
C LEU A 526 -5.02 21.93 10.48
N ALA A 527 -3.89 21.84 11.17
CA ALA A 527 -3.70 20.91 12.26
C ALA A 527 -3.22 21.62 13.53
N PHE A 528 -3.82 21.27 14.66
CA PHE A 528 -3.32 21.58 15.98
C PHE A 528 -2.68 20.33 16.58
N GLU A 529 -1.47 20.46 17.13
CA GLU A 529 -0.73 19.36 17.77
C GLU A 529 -0.21 19.81 19.13
N ARG A 530 -0.51 19.01 20.15
CA ARG A 530 0.03 19.14 21.50
C ARG A 530 0.89 17.93 21.81
N TYR A 531 2.17 18.13 22.04
CA TYR A 531 3.11 17.08 22.43
C TYR A 531 3.24 17.03 23.95
N LEU A 532 2.99 15.84 24.52
CA LEU A 532 3.01 15.63 25.96
C LEU A 532 4.46 15.47 26.47
N GLU A 533 4.74 15.95 27.68
CA GLU A 533 6.11 15.98 28.26
C GLU A 533 6.72 14.58 28.45
N GLN A 534 5.91 13.60 28.82
CA GLN A 534 6.34 12.21 29.02
C GLN A 534 6.15 11.34 27.76
N GLY A 535 6.16 11.96 26.58
CA GLY A 535 5.84 11.31 25.30
C GLY A 535 4.34 11.22 25.05
N GLY A 536 3.99 11.14 23.76
CA GLY A 536 2.62 11.13 23.27
C GLY A 536 2.23 12.41 22.56
N VAL A 537 1.05 12.40 21.95
CA VAL A 537 0.54 13.52 21.15
C VAL A 537 -0.99 13.54 21.16
N LEU A 538 -1.54 14.73 21.26
CA LEU A 538 -2.95 15.03 20.95
C LEU A 538 -2.96 15.86 19.68
N SER A 539 -3.72 15.45 18.67
CA SER A 539 -3.75 16.12 17.37
C SER A 539 -5.17 16.21 16.83
N ALA A 540 -5.52 17.36 16.28
CA ALA A 540 -6.74 17.59 15.52
C ALA A 540 -6.35 18.19 14.17
N ASN A 541 -6.74 17.54 13.08
CA ASN A 541 -6.48 17.98 11.71
C ASN A 541 -7.80 18.14 10.95
N VAL A 542 -7.99 19.28 10.30
CA VAL A 542 -9.11 19.56 9.39
C VAL A 542 -8.54 19.72 7.99
N PHE A 543 -9.18 19.12 7.01
CA PHE A 543 -8.76 19.26 5.62
C PHE A 543 -9.94 19.49 4.69
N SER A 544 -9.65 20.13 3.55
CA SER A 544 -10.56 20.31 2.42
C SER A 544 -9.78 20.14 1.11
N ARG A 545 -10.35 19.41 0.16
CA ARG A 545 -9.78 19.17 -1.18
C ARG A 545 -10.87 19.41 -2.23
N ASN A 546 -10.62 20.34 -3.13
CA ASN A 546 -11.44 20.54 -4.34
C ASN A 546 -10.74 19.81 -5.49
N ILE A 547 -11.35 18.75 -6.01
CA ILE A 547 -10.84 17.87 -7.05
C ILE A 547 -11.53 18.24 -8.36
N ARG A 548 -10.75 18.52 -9.42
CA ARG A 548 -11.21 18.74 -10.79
C ARG A 548 -10.86 17.56 -11.67
N ASN A 549 -11.63 17.36 -12.73
CA ASN A 549 -11.47 16.26 -13.69
C ASN A 549 -11.51 14.87 -13.04
N LEU A 550 -12.39 14.66 -12.06
CA LEU A 550 -12.56 13.37 -11.39
C LEU A 550 -12.73 12.24 -12.40
N ILE A 551 -11.95 11.17 -12.29
CA ILE A 551 -12.04 10.00 -13.18
C ILE A 551 -12.94 8.94 -12.56
N ARG A 552 -14.01 8.57 -13.27
CA ARG A 552 -14.90 7.45 -12.95
C ARG A 552 -15.13 6.57 -14.15
N TYR A 553 -15.46 5.29 -13.90
CA TYR A 553 -15.97 4.41 -14.94
C TYR A 553 -17.46 4.70 -15.14
N THR A 554 -17.83 5.00 -16.39
CA THR A 554 -19.21 5.15 -16.84
C THR A 554 -19.54 3.98 -17.76
N THR A 555 -20.67 3.31 -17.49
CA THR A 555 -21.15 2.21 -18.33
C THR A 555 -22.13 2.75 -19.35
N THR A 556 -21.93 2.40 -20.61
CA THR A 556 -22.81 2.74 -21.72
C THR A 556 -23.21 1.48 -22.48
N PHE A 557 -24.40 1.46 -23.07
CA PHE A 557 -24.83 0.41 -23.99
C PHE A 557 -24.51 0.84 -25.43
N ASN A 558 -23.70 0.05 -26.16
CA ASN A 558 -23.28 0.38 -27.51
C ASN A 558 -24.20 -0.16 -28.61
N GLY A 559 -25.41 -0.63 -28.25
CA GLY A 559 -26.38 -1.26 -29.14
C GLY A 559 -26.38 -2.80 -29.06
N SER A 560 -25.31 -3.41 -28.56
CA SER A 560 -25.20 -4.85 -28.35
C SER A 560 -24.68 -5.24 -26.97
N ARG A 561 -23.80 -4.46 -26.39
CA ARG A 561 -23.13 -4.79 -25.14
C ARG A 561 -23.00 -3.56 -24.22
N TYR A 562 -22.97 -3.81 -22.92
CA TYR A 562 -22.63 -2.82 -21.92
C TYR A 562 -21.11 -2.70 -21.81
N VAL A 563 -20.59 -1.48 -21.94
CA VAL A 563 -19.15 -1.20 -21.90
C VAL A 563 -18.86 -0.12 -20.87
N ALA A 564 -17.98 -0.41 -19.92
CA ALA A 564 -17.47 0.57 -18.95
C ALA A 564 -16.16 1.17 -19.45
N SER A 565 -16.13 2.49 -19.58
CA SER A 565 -14.94 3.27 -19.94
C SER A 565 -14.66 4.32 -18.88
N PRO A 566 -13.39 4.59 -18.52
CA PRO A 566 -13.05 5.68 -17.61
C PRO A 566 -13.23 7.04 -18.32
N THR A 567 -13.89 7.97 -17.63
CA THR A 567 -14.16 9.31 -18.14
C THR A 567 -13.89 10.37 -17.06
N ASN A 568 -13.57 11.60 -17.47
CA ASN A 568 -13.51 12.71 -16.54
C ASN A 568 -14.94 13.25 -16.32
N VAL A 569 -15.53 12.95 -15.14
CA VAL A 569 -16.95 13.19 -14.83
C VAL A 569 -17.20 14.49 -14.03
N GLY A 570 -16.31 15.48 -14.13
CA GLY A 570 -16.51 16.77 -13.46
C GLY A 570 -15.73 16.93 -12.16
N ASP A 571 -16.31 17.65 -11.20
CA ASP A 571 -15.61 18.10 -9.99
C ASP A 571 -16.15 17.41 -8.73
N ALA A 572 -15.30 17.29 -7.73
CA ALA A 572 -15.68 16.79 -6.41
C ALA A 572 -15.05 17.61 -5.28
N LEU A 573 -15.76 17.70 -4.16
CA LEU A 573 -15.24 18.26 -2.91
C LEU A 573 -15.11 17.12 -1.89
N THR A 574 -13.99 17.03 -1.18
CA THR A 574 -13.85 16.17 -0.01
C THR A 574 -13.28 16.94 1.17
N GLN A 575 -13.86 16.71 2.35
CA GLN A 575 -13.52 17.37 3.58
C GLN A 575 -13.50 16.36 4.72
N GLY A 576 -12.74 16.64 5.79
CA GLY A 576 -12.74 15.77 6.95
C GLY A 576 -12.04 16.38 8.16
N ILE A 577 -12.29 15.71 9.28
CA ILE A 577 -11.65 15.98 10.57
C ILE A 577 -11.02 14.68 11.04
N GLU A 578 -9.73 14.74 11.38
CA GLU A 578 -8.95 13.62 11.90
C GLU A 578 -8.48 13.97 13.30
N LEU A 579 -8.88 13.19 14.29
CA LEU A 579 -8.48 13.33 15.69
C LEU A 579 -7.57 12.18 16.07
N GLU A 580 -6.49 12.48 16.79
CA GLU A 580 -5.50 11.50 17.25
C GLU A 580 -5.15 11.79 18.72
N ALA A 581 -5.13 10.74 19.52
CA ALA A 581 -4.62 10.81 20.87
C ALA A 581 -3.72 9.59 21.14
N LYS A 582 -2.47 9.84 21.53
CA LYS A 582 -1.50 8.84 21.97
C LYS A 582 -0.92 9.30 23.29
N PHE A 583 -1.21 8.55 24.36
CA PHE A 583 -0.80 8.92 25.71
C PHE A 583 -0.71 7.70 26.62
N ARG A 584 -0.10 7.86 27.79
CA ARG A 584 -0.20 6.90 28.88
C ARG A 584 -1.34 7.29 29.82
N LEU A 585 -2.14 6.33 30.23
CA LEU A 585 -3.30 6.59 31.08
C LEU A 585 -2.93 7.24 32.40
N ASN A 586 -1.81 6.84 33.01
CA ASN A 586 -1.29 7.45 34.25
C ASN A 586 -0.76 8.88 34.11
N GLN A 587 -0.68 9.46 32.91
CA GLN A 587 -0.42 10.90 32.73
C GLN A 587 -1.64 11.76 33.08
N TRP A 588 -2.84 11.17 33.04
CA TRP A 588 -4.11 11.87 33.28
C TRP A 588 -4.77 11.44 34.59
N ILE A 589 -4.56 10.18 35.01
CA ILE A 589 -5.13 9.59 36.20
C ILE A 589 -3.97 9.00 37.01
N ALA A 590 -3.54 9.70 38.07
CA ALA A 590 -2.30 9.44 38.80
C ALA A 590 -2.16 8.00 39.33
N GLU A 591 -3.27 7.35 39.72
CA GLU A 591 -3.28 5.98 40.25
C GLU A 591 -3.58 4.93 39.18
N ALA A 592 -3.82 5.32 37.92
CA ALA A 592 -4.10 4.39 36.86
C ALA A 592 -2.86 3.55 36.49
N TRP A 593 -3.11 2.39 35.93
CA TRP A 593 -2.04 1.57 35.37
C TRP A 593 -1.38 2.30 34.19
N PRO A 594 -0.07 2.14 33.96
CA PRO A 594 0.63 2.80 32.85
C PRO A 594 0.31 2.12 31.51
N ILE A 595 -0.95 2.22 31.11
CA ILE A 595 -1.45 1.69 29.84
C ILE A 595 -1.13 2.71 28.74
N ASP A 596 -0.44 2.30 27.71
CA ASP A 596 -0.27 3.09 26.48
C ASP A 596 -1.59 3.03 25.67
N VAL A 597 -2.19 4.18 25.39
CA VAL A 597 -3.47 4.28 24.70
C VAL A 597 -3.30 5.03 23.37
N PRO A 598 -3.06 4.32 22.24
CA PRO A 598 -3.20 4.89 20.91
C PRO A 598 -4.67 4.88 20.50
N SER A 599 -5.21 6.03 20.11
CA SER A 599 -6.57 6.15 19.62
C SER A 599 -6.67 7.19 18.51
N ASN A 600 -7.57 6.98 17.57
CA ASN A 600 -7.91 7.96 16.56
C ASN A 600 -9.33 7.76 16.05
N VAL A 601 -9.93 8.86 15.60
CA VAL A 601 -11.19 8.86 14.90
C VAL A 601 -11.15 9.89 13.79
N SER A 602 -11.72 9.55 12.65
CA SER A 602 -11.78 10.44 11.49
C SER A 602 -13.20 10.46 10.92
N PHE A 603 -13.64 11.64 10.51
CA PHE A 603 -14.94 11.87 9.87
C PHE A 603 -14.71 12.46 8.49
N PHE A 604 -15.40 11.94 7.48
CA PHE A 604 -15.25 12.34 6.09
C PHE A 604 -16.58 12.66 5.45
N ARG A 605 -16.57 13.71 4.65
CA ARG A 605 -17.69 14.07 3.78
C ARG A 605 -17.14 14.38 2.40
N SER A 606 -17.80 13.88 1.37
CA SER A 606 -17.50 14.26 0.00
C SER A 606 -18.79 14.40 -0.82
N ASP A 607 -18.68 15.18 -1.88
CA ASP A 607 -19.75 15.49 -2.80
C ASP A 607 -19.18 15.52 -4.23
N VAL A 608 -19.76 14.74 -5.13
CA VAL A 608 -19.45 14.74 -6.57
C VAL A 608 -20.53 15.53 -7.26
N LYS A 609 -20.20 16.70 -7.80
CA LYS A 609 -21.15 17.72 -8.23
C LYS A 609 -22.15 17.26 -9.30
N ASP A 610 -21.68 16.43 -10.24
CA ASP A 610 -22.48 15.98 -11.39
C ASP A 610 -23.27 14.69 -11.11
N VAL A 611 -23.27 14.22 -9.86
CA VAL A 611 -24.06 13.07 -9.42
C VAL A 611 -25.15 13.52 -8.46
N PRO A 612 -26.43 13.19 -8.69
CA PRO A 612 -27.51 13.58 -7.78
C PRO A 612 -27.31 13.05 -6.36
N GLY A 613 -27.61 13.88 -5.34
CA GLY A 613 -27.67 13.42 -3.95
C GLY A 613 -28.94 12.59 -3.64
N PRO A 614 -29.02 12.00 -2.47
CA PRO A 614 -27.96 11.84 -1.46
C PRO A 614 -26.93 10.76 -1.80
N ASN A 615 -25.88 10.69 -0.96
CA ASN A 615 -24.80 9.68 -1.06
C ASN A 615 -23.93 9.75 -2.32
N ASN A 616 -23.91 10.88 -3.02
CA ASN A 616 -23.04 11.18 -4.16
C ASN A 616 -21.58 11.43 -3.74
N ARG A 617 -21.06 10.59 -2.84
CA ARG A 617 -19.70 10.69 -2.30
C ARG A 617 -18.65 10.12 -3.25
N LEU A 618 -17.38 10.41 -2.96
CA LEU A 618 -16.25 9.75 -3.62
C LEU A 618 -16.29 8.23 -3.35
N ASP A 619 -15.89 7.46 -4.35
CA ASP A 619 -15.94 6.01 -4.28
C ASP A 619 -15.09 5.49 -3.11
N GLN A 620 -15.66 4.53 -2.38
CA GLN A 620 -15.00 3.81 -1.28
C GLN A 620 -14.62 4.68 -0.07
N GLN A 621 -15.13 5.91 0.03
CA GLN A 621 -14.92 6.77 1.19
C GLN A 621 -15.97 6.49 2.27
N PRO A 622 -15.60 5.89 3.43
CA PRO A 622 -16.53 5.75 4.54
C PRO A 622 -16.85 7.13 5.16
N PRO A 623 -18.00 7.30 5.82
CA PRO A 623 -18.30 8.54 6.53
C PRO A 623 -17.41 8.76 7.76
N SER A 624 -16.92 7.69 8.37
CA SER A 624 -16.00 7.75 9.50
C SER A 624 -15.15 6.50 9.63
N THR A 625 -14.05 6.61 10.39
CA THR A 625 -13.20 5.50 10.79
C THR A 625 -12.79 5.70 12.24
N GLY A 626 -12.65 4.61 13.00
CA GLY A 626 -12.22 4.68 14.38
C GLY A 626 -11.23 3.57 14.71
N ASN A 627 -10.27 3.89 15.58
CA ASN A 627 -9.31 2.95 16.11
C ASN A 627 -9.02 3.30 17.56
N ILE A 628 -9.01 2.30 18.44
CA ILE A 628 -8.59 2.42 19.83
C ILE A 628 -7.78 1.18 20.22
N GLY A 629 -6.62 1.40 20.83
CA GLY A 629 -5.77 0.35 21.34
C GLY A 629 -5.40 0.55 22.80
N GLY A 630 -4.81 -0.50 23.39
CA GLY A 630 -4.26 -0.43 24.72
C GLY A 630 -3.15 -1.46 24.87
N ASP A 631 -2.00 -1.04 25.45
CA ASP A 631 -0.87 -1.91 25.73
C ASP A 631 -0.43 -1.74 27.18
N TYR A 632 -0.36 -2.87 27.90
CA TYR A 632 0.05 -2.90 29.31
C TYR A 632 1.16 -3.91 29.55
N ARG A 633 2.29 -3.43 30.06
CA ARG A 633 3.36 -4.30 30.56
C ARG A 633 3.14 -4.58 32.05
N LEU A 634 2.92 -5.84 32.37
CA LEU A 634 2.73 -6.29 33.76
C LEU A 634 4.00 -6.02 34.58
N ARG A 635 3.84 -5.55 35.80
CA ARG A 635 4.96 -5.25 36.71
C ARG A 635 5.54 -6.50 37.34
N SER A 636 4.70 -7.50 37.59
CA SER A 636 5.06 -8.76 38.32
C SER A 636 5.53 -9.90 37.38
N LEU A 637 5.27 -9.78 36.08
CA LEU A 637 5.59 -10.83 35.11
C LEU A 637 6.24 -10.18 33.87
N PRO A 638 7.15 -10.88 33.18
CA PRO A 638 7.73 -10.41 31.94
C PRO A 638 6.74 -10.56 30.76
N LEU A 639 5.49 -10.17 31.00
CA LEU A 639 4.36 -10.28 30.05
C LEU A 639 3.84 -8.89 29.69
N THR A 640 3.71 -8.64 28.41
CA THR A 640 2.99 -7.49 27.86
C THR A 640 1.71 -8.00 27.23
N VAL A 641 0.57 -7.43 27.58
CA VAL A 641 -0.73 -7.73 26.98
C VAL A 641 -1.25 -6.46 26.28
N GLY A 642 -1.97 -6.64 25.19
CA GLY A 642 -2.55 -5.53 24.49
C GLY A 642 -3.66 -5.95 23.54
N GLY A 643 -4.34 -4.97 23.01
CA GLY A 643 -5.39 -5.17 22.03
C GLY A 643 -5.69 -3.91 21.26
N ASN A 644 -6.40 -4.09 20.16
CA ASN A 644 -6.78 -3.01 19.27
C ASN A 644 -8.15 -3.28 18.67
N PHE A 645 -9.01 -2.26 18.66
CA PHE A 645 -10.31 -2.29 18.01
C PHE A 645 -10.34 -1.27 16.88
N ASN A 646 -10.60 -1.77 15.66
CA ASN A 646 -10.77 -0.94 14.47
C ASN A 646 -12.21 -1.03 13.95
N TRP A 647 -12.78 0.10 13.56
CA TRP A 647 -14.17 0.21 13.15
C TRP A 647 -14.37 1.16 11.97
N ASN A 648 -15.17 0.72 10.97
CA ASN A 648 -15.70 1.52 9.87
C ASN A 648 -17.20 1.21 9.74
N PRO A 649 -18.10 2.20 9.69
CA PRO A 649 -19.52 1.97 9.49
C PRO A 649 -19.84 1.47 8.08
N ALA A 650 -21.04 0.94 7.91
CA ALA A 650 -21.61 0.69 6.59
C ALA A 650 -21.99 2.01 5.91
N TYR A 651 -21.94 2.02 4.58
CA TYR A 651 -22.31 3.19 3.79
C TYR A 651 -22.69 2.84 2.36
N ASP A 652 -23.50 3.72 1.76
CA ASP A 652 -23.86 3.71 0.35
C ASP A 652 -23.08 4.79 -0.40
N THR A 653 -22.84 4.54 -1.68
CA THR A 653 -22.25 5.50 -2.62
C THR A 653 -23.06 5.50 -3.90
N ARG A 654 -23.62 6.65 -4.26
CA ARG A 654 -24.22 6.87 -5.57
C ARG A 654 -23.10 7.20 -6.57
N ARG A 655 -22.89 6.34 -7.55
CA ARG A 655 -21.80 6.47 -8.54
C ARG A 655 -22.21 7.29 -9.74
N THR A 656 -23.42 7.04 -10.22
CA THR A 656 -24.07 7.77 -11.32
C THR A 656 -25.53 8.03 -10.96
N GLU A 657 -26.31 8.60 -11.85
CA GLU A 657 -27.75 8.75 -11.67
C GLU A 657 -28.43 7.42 -11.34
N ASN A 658 -28.00 6.34 -11.96
CA ASN A 658 -28.64 5.02 -11.95
C ASN A 658 -27.85 3.93 -11.23
N GLN A 659 -26.63 4.22 -10.70
CA GLN A 659 -25.77 3.21 -10.11
C GLN A 659 -25.41 3.54 -8.65
N TRP A 660 -25.50 2.52 -7.80
CA TRP A 660 -25.10 2.58 -6.38
C TRP A 660 -24.13 1.47 -6.04
N ALA A 661 -23.33 1.71 -5.02
CA ALA A 661 -22.51 0.72 -4.38
C ALA A 661 -22.75 0.75 -2.88
N TYR A 662 -22.81 -0.41 -2.25
CA TYR A 662 -22.92 -0.60 -0.82
C TYR A 662 -21.62 -1.20 -0.26
N GLN A 663 -21.22 -0.73 0.90
CA GLN A 663 -20.11 -1.27 1.68
C GLN A 663 -20.59 -1.55 3.09
N GLY A 664 -20.55 -2.81 3.51
CA GLY A 664 -20.90 -3.20 4.88
C GLY A 664 -19.90 -2.71 5.92
N ALA A 665 -20.32 -2.68 7.17
CA ALA A 665 -19.48 -2.29 8.29
C ALA A 665 -18.29 -3.25 8.46
N LYS A 666 -17.15 -2.69 8.91
CA LYS A 666 -15.98 -3.48 9.33
C LYS A 666 -15.75 -3.25 10.82
N ARG A 667 -15.58 -4.33 11.57
CA ARG A 667 -15.19 -4.31 12.98
C ARG A 667 -14.16 -5.40 13.19
N VAL A 668 -12.99 -5.02 13.69
CA VAL A 668 -11.89 -5.95 13.93
C VAL A 668 -11.37 -5.72 15.33
N LEU A 669 -11.40 -6.76 16.17
CA LEU A 669 -10.82 -6.78 17.49
C LEU A 669 -9.64 -7.75 17.47
N ASP A 670 -8.45 -7.22 17.71
CA ASP A 670 -7.21 -8.00 17.82
C ASP A 670 -6.70 -7.92 19.26
N VAL A 671 -6.20 -9.04 19.79
CA VAL A 671 -5.61 -9.11 21.13
C VAL A 671 -4.32 -9.89 21.09
N TYR A 672 -3.36 -9.56 21.95
CA TYR A 672 -2.10 -10.26 22.00
C TYR A 672 -1.51 -10.33 23.43
N GLY A 673 -0.64 -11.33 23.63
CA GLY A 673 0.25 -11.43 24.77
C GLY A 673 1.67 -11.72 24.31
N LEU A 674 2.65 -10.94 24.78
CA LEU A 674 4.07 -11.15 24.53
C LEU A 674 4.75 -11.52 25.85
N TRP A 675 5.20 -12.74 25.95
CA TRP A 675 5.98 -13.25 27.07
C TRP A 675 7.47 -13.22 26.74
N ARG A 676 8.26 -12.44 27.46
CA ARG A 676 9.71 -12.42 27.37
C ARG A 676 10.30 -13.53 28.25
N VAL A 677 10.60 -14.69 27.61
CA VAL A 677 11.17 -15.86 28.28
C VAL A 677 12.59 -15.58 28.77
N SER A 678 13.36 -14.79 27.98
CA SER A 678 14.71 -14.32 28.32
C SER A 678 14.96 -12.97 27.65
N PRO A 679 16.10 -12.28 27.92
CA PRO A 679 16.49 -11.06 27.19
C PRO A 679 16.61 -11.27 25.67
N SER A 680 16.93 -12.50 25.24
CA SER A 680 17.11 -12.88 23.84
C SER A 680 15.96 -13.69 23.23
N ALA A 681 14.92 -14.07 24.01
CA ALA A 681 13.83 -14.89 23.52
C ALA A 681 12.46 -14.41 24.02
N GLY A 682 11.52 -14.28 23.12
CA GLY A 682 10.13 -13.94 23.38
C GLY A 682 9.16 -14.90 22.69
N LEU A 683 8.03 -15.16 23.33
CA LEU A 683 6.91 -15.92 22.76
C LEU A 683 5.69 -15.01 22.71
N ARG A 684 5.12 -14.84 21.52
CA ARG A 684 3.94 -14.01 21.30
C ARG A 684 2.77 -14.86 20.82
N LEU A 685 1.64 -14.71 21.50
CA LEU A 685 0.36 -15.22 21.05
C LEU A 685 -0.51 -14.04 20.62
N THR A 686 -1.04 -14.10 19.40
CA THR A 686 -1.96 -13.08 18.86
C THR A 686 -3.25 -13.77 18.40
N VAL A 687 -4.40 -13.23 18.76
CA VAL A 687 -5.69 -13.60 18.20
C VAL A 687 -6.24 -12.40 17.44
N SER A 688 -6.29 -12.52 16.12
CA SER A 688 -6.79 -11.47 15.24
C SER A 688 -8.22 -11.74 14.86
N ASN A 689 -9.00 -10.65 14.69
CA ASN A 689 -10.42 -10.71 14.36
C ASN A 689 -11.22 -11.58 15.35
N LEU A 690 -11.04 -11.34 16.65
CA LEU A 690 -11.61 -12.15 17.75
C LEU A 690 -13.14 -12.29 17.64
N THR A 691 -13.82 -11.28 17.11
CA THR A 691 -15.27 -11.24 16.86
C THR A 691 -15.55 -11.05 15.37
N PRO A 692 -15.39 -12.12 14.54
CA PRO A 692 -15.47 -11.99 13.10
C PRO A 692 -16.84 -11.51 12.64
N LEU A 693 -16.85 -10.54 11.74
CA LEU A 693 -18.01 -10.02 11.05
C LEU A 693 -17.86 -10.28 9.55
N ASN A 694 -18.88 -10.89 8.92
CA ASN A 694 -18.88 -11.09 7.48
C ASN A 694 -18.76 -9.76 6.75
N TYR A 695 -17.98 -9.76 5.69
CA TYR A 695 -17.76 -8.59 4.86
C TYR A 695 -18.78 -8.55 3.73
N VAL A 696 -19.62 -7.52 3.71
CA VAL A 696 -20.71 -7.38 2.74
C VAL A 696 -20.39 -6.24 1.77
N THR A 697 -20.56 -6.49 0.49
CA THR A 697 -20.51 -5.47 -0.57
C THR A 697 -21.71 -5.61 -1.48
N GLY A 698 -22.16 -4.49 -2.06
CA GLY A 698 -23.28 -4.50 -2.98
C GLY A 698 -23.04 -3.55 -4.14
N SER A 699 -23.69 -3.85 -5.26
CA SER A 699 -23.84 -2.95 -6.40
C SER A 699 -25.28 -3.03 -6.89
N SER A 700 -25.85 -1.90 -7.31
CA SER A 700 -27.19 -1.88 -7.91
C SER A 700 -27.27 -0.87 -9.04
N PHE A 701 -28.15 -1.18 -9.98
CA PHE A 701 -28.54 -0.35 -11.10
C PHE A 701 -30.07 -0.28 -11.16
N VAL A 702 -30.59 0.94 -11.36
CA VAL A 702 -32.05 1.16 -11.53
C VAL A 702 -32.27 2.21 -12.62
N SER A 703 -33.03 1.88 -13.66
CA SER A 703 -33.41 2.80 -14.73
C SER A 703 -34.82 2.47 -15.24
N GLY A 704 -35.78 3.30 -14.88
CA GLY A 704 -37.20 3.02 -15.17
C GLY A 704 -37.66 1.71 -14.52
N THR A 705 -38.12 0.75 -15.31
CA THR A 705 -38.51 -0.60 -14.85
C THR A 705 -37.37 -1.60 -14.78
N GLN A 706 -36.21 -1.27 -15.33
CA GLN A 706 -35.03 -2.14 -15.29
C GLN A 706 -34.30 -1.96 -13.96
N TYR A 707 -34.00 -3.07 -13.32
CA TYR A 707 -33.16 -3.09 -12.14
C TYR A 707 -32.24 -4.31 -12.14
N GLU A 708 -31.07 -4.15 -11.55
CA GLU A 708 -30.16 -5.22 -11.22
C GLU A 708 -29.48 -4.90 -9.90
N SER A 709 -29.40 -5.86 -9.01
CA SER A 709 -28.64 -5.73 -7.76
C SER A 709 -27.86 -6.99 -7.48
N ALA A 710 -26.60 -6.83 -7.07
CA ALA A 710 -25.73 -7.91 -6.63
C ALA A 710 -25.21 -7.62 -5.22
N THR A 711 -25.45 -8.53 -4.27
CA THR A 711 -24.94 -8.43 -2.90
C THR A 711 -24.01 -9.63 -2.64
N SER A 712 -22.76 -9.35 -2.33
CA SER A 712 -21.73 -10.33 -2.01
C SER A 712 -21.42 -10.32 -0.52
N THR A 713 -21.44 -11.49 0.11
CA THR A 713 -21.09 -11.72 1.50
C THR A 713 -19.89 -12.65 1.57
N ALA A 714 -18.72 -12.11 1.95
CA ALA A 714 -17.53 -12.91 2.22
C ALA A 714 -17.47 -13.26 3.71
N ARG A 715 -17.30 -14.55 4.02
CA ARG A 715 -17.10 -15.00 5.40
C ARG A 715 -15.72 -14.57 5.90
N ASN A 716 -15.67 -14.21 7.16
CA ASN A 716 -14.44 -13.93 7.87
C ASN A 716 -14.31 -14.87 9.08
N TRP A 717 -13.08 -15.16 9.44
CA TRP A 717 -12.76 -16.00 10.58
C TRP A 717 -11.80 -15.29 11.53
N GLN A 718 -11.69 -15.79 12.74
CA GLN A 718 -10.59 -15.44 13.62
C GLN A 718 -9.34 -16.20 13.20
N SER A 719 -8.18 -15.61 13.43
CA SER A 719 -6.90 -16.29 13.27
C SER A 719 -6.11 -16.28 14.56
N VAL A 720 -5.44 -17.39 14.85
CA VAL A 720 -4.58 -17.56 16.02
C VAL A 720 -3.14 -17.70 15.53
N GLN A 721 -2.26 -16.84 16.02
CA GLN A 721 -0.86 -16.77 15.63
C GLN A 721 0.03 -17.01 16.86
N LEU A 722 0.98 -17.94 16.73
CA LEU A 722 2.08 -18.12 17.66
C LEU A 722 3.39 -17.73 17.01
N ARG A 723 4.17 -16.84 17.65
CA ARG A 723 5.44 -16.33 17.14
C ARG A 723 6.54 -16.50 18.18
N LEU A 724 7.63 -17.13 17.78
CA LEU A 724 8.89 -17.16 18.51
C LEU A 724 9.79 -16.04 17.99
N GLU A 725 10.25 -15.16 18.88
CA GLU A 725 11.13 -14.03 18.60
C GLU A 725 12.48 -14.27 19.25
N LEU A 726 13.55 -14.39 18.47
CA LEU A 726 14.91 -14.65 18.93
C LEU A 726 15.85 -13.51 18.55
N ARG A 727 16.71 -13.11 19.47
CA ARG A 727 17.85 -12.19 19.24
C ARG A 727 19.12 -13.02 19.39
N ILE A 728 19.88 -13.16 18.30
CA ILE A 728 21.06 -14.04 18.18
C ILE A 728 22.33 -13.24 17.96
#